data_fbc87fdd37e0587961fa06cf9a36cba8
#
_entry.id   fbc87fdd37e0587961fa06cf9a36cba8
#
_cell.length_a   1.000
_cell.length_b   1.000
_cell.length_c   1.000
_cell.angle_alpha   90.00
_cell.angle_beta   90.00
_cell.angle_gamma   90.00
#
_symmetry.space_group_name_H-M   'P 1'
#
loop_
_entity.id
_entity.type
_entity.pdbx_description
1 polymer ?
#
loop_
_entity_poly.entity_id
_entity_poly.type
_entity_poly.pdbx_seq_one_letter_code
_entity_poly.pdbx_strand_id
1 'polypeptide(L)'
;MVIEESITAIKGIGAKTALLLNKLGIFTKGDILKYFPRNYDKYDKIIPISMVKSGMTAIISAMPVSFPMLKQMGKKSILICEVSDGSGKIELNWFNMPFMKSKLAKGVHMIYRGKVVRKGKFISMVQPEVLTEVEYRRKTEVLQPIYHLTKGVTSNLLRKSLKEVLAEVTSSIDYLPKKIRDENSLISLKDALQEIHFPKSYNTLVDARRRLVFDEFFLFALSIDRLKLGREKTPSPYIVNDDSTVVDFISSLPFSLTNAQQKVWEEVKADIMSGGRMNRLVQGDVGSGKTVIAMLSCLLMAKNGYQASVMVPTEVLARQHYESFSTALEKYGVSVVLLTGSVKGRERKETLSKIEKHEADIIIGTHALIQEKVVYDKLALVITDEQHRFGVKQRERLTDKGDEPHTMVMSATPIPRTLAVILYGDLDISIVNELPAYRQPIKNCVVDEDYRMTAYKFILDEVSKGHQAYIICPMIEKSEDNDELSDVISYTEELVSLIGNKARVRYLHGKMKNEEKNHIMDEFAACRIDILVSTTVVEVGVNVPNATVMMIENADRFGLASLHQLRGRIGRGGAQSYCIFMSGNTSKEAMERLNILNTSNDGFKIAEEDMKLRGPGDVFGIRQSGEMAFNIGDIIGDADILKLTAETVKCMSDKTKNECYDRGRKFYSRGYGYGEDVMTL
;
A
#
# COMPACT_ATOMS: atom_id res chain seq x y z
N MET A 1 17.75 9.41 -31.35
CA MET A 1 17.92 10.51 -30.35
C MET A 1 19.15 10.19 -29.48
N VAL A 2 19.87 11.21 -29.00
CA VAL A 2 21.04 11.02 -28.10
C VAL A 2 20.77 10.05 -26.93
N ILE A 3 19.53 9.98 -26.47
CA ILE A 3 19.09 9.16 -25.33
C ILE A 3 19.10 7.66 -25.62
N GLU A 4 18.90 7.24 -26.85
CA GLU A 4 18.83 5.84 -27.29
C GLU A 4 20.23 5.26 -27.61
N GLU A 5 21.25 6.12 -27.66
CA GLU A 5 22.61 5.70 -27.90
C GLU A 5 23.14 4.80 -26.77
N SER A 6 23.90 3.78 -27.16
CA SER A 6 24.54 2.87 -26.19
C SER A 6 25.43 3.63 -25.19
N ILE A 7 25.49 3.17 -23.96
CA ILE A 7 26.37 3.70 -22.92
C ILE A 7 27.84 3.69 -23.34
N THR A 8 28.24 2.82 -24.27
CA THR A 8 29.58 2.75 -24.83
C THR A 8 29.95 3.93 -25.71
N ALA A 9 28.99 4.74 -26.15
CA ALA A 9 29.23 5.97 -26.90
C ALA A 9 29.80 7.10 -26.00
N ILE A 10 29.77 6.96 -24.69
CA ILE A 10 30.34 7.92 -23.74
C ILE A 10 31.85 7.74 -23.69
N LYS A 11 32.58 8.83 -23.80
CA LYS A 11 34.06 8.83 -23.78
C LYS A 11 34.61 8.22 -22.49
N GLY A 12 35.42 7.19 -22.63
CA GLY A 12 36.06 6.48 -21.52
C GLY A 12 35.25 5.31 -20.94
N ILE A 13 34.10 4.97 -21.54
CA ILE A 13 33.35 3.75 -21.24
C ILE A 13 33.64 2.68 -22.29
N GLY A 14 34.60 1.78 -21.97
CA GLY A 14 34.85 0.59 -22.78
C GLY A 14 33.92 -0.58 -22.42
N ALA A 15 33.98 -1.66 -23.20
CA ALA A 15 33.12 -2.83 -23.06
C ALA A 15 33.07 -3.42 -21.62
N LYS A 16 34.22 -3.49 -20.92
CA LYS A 16 34.28 -3.97 -19.53
C LYS A 16 33.51 -3.08 -18.55
N THR A 17 33.63 -1.75 -18.72
CA THR A 17 32.91 -0.78 -17.88
C THR A 17 31.42 -0.79 -18.20
N ALA A 18 31.04 -0.91 -19.46
CA ALA A 18 29.66 -1.05 -19.88
C ALA A 18 28.98 -2.27 -19.24
N LEU A 19 29.64 -3.43 -19.21
CA LEU A 19 29.13 -4.62 -18.52
C LEU A 19 28.87 -4.40 -17.02
N LEU A 20 29.66 -3.57 -16.36
CA LEU A 20 29.44 -3.22 -14.95
C LEU A 20 28.27 -2.26 -14.80
N LEU A 21 28.11 -1.28 -15.71
CA LEU A 21 26.96 -0.37 -15.73
C LEU A 21 25.65 -1.11 -16.06
N ASN A 22 25.71 -2.10 -16.96
CA ASN A 22 24.56 -2.94 -17.30
C ASN A 22 24.01 -3.71 -16.07
N LYS A 23 24.86 -4.09 -15.12
CA LYS A 23 24.42 -4.69 -13.83
C LYS A 23 23.63 -3.72 -12.95
N LEU A 24 23.74 -2.42 -13.20
CA LEU A 24 22.96 -1.36 -12.55
C LEU A 24 21.72 -0.96 -13.37
N GLY A 25 21.40 -1.68 -14.46
CA GLY A 25 20.31 -1.34 -15.36
C GLY A 25 20.61 -0.19 -16.32
N ILE A 26 21.88 0.22 -16.47
CA ILE A 26 22.30 1.33 -17.31
C ILE A 26 22.87 0.78 -18.63
N PHE A 27 22.09 0.85 -19.71
CA PHE A 27 22.43 0.36 -21.06
C PHE A 27 22.67 1.49 -22.07
N THR A 28 21.95 2.61 -21.88
CA THR A 28 21.94 3.75 -22.81
C THR A 28 22.31 5.06 -22.10
N LYS A 29 22.57 6.11 -22.89
CA LYS A 29 22.71 7.49 -22.40
C LYS A 29 21.45 7.98 -21.67
N GLY A 30 20.26 7.52 -22.08
CA GLY A 30 19.00 7.83 -21.40
C GLY A 30 18.88 7.18 -20.03
N ASP A 31 19.40 5.94 -19.87
CA ASP A 31 19.32 5.23 -18.60
C ASP A 31 20.20 5.88 -17.54
N ILE A 32 21.40 6.38 -17.90
CA ILE A 32 22.26 7.07 -16.94
C ILE A 32 21.64 8.39 -16.46
N LEU A 33 20.89 9.10 -17.29
CA LEU A 33 20.16 10.32 -16.92
C LEU A 33 19.03 10.04 -15.92
N LYS A 34 18.45 8.83 -15.96
CA LYS A 34 17.38 8.36 -15.07
C LYS A 34 17.92 7.60 -13.86
N TYR A 35 19.23 7.40 -13.76
CA TYR A 35 19.84 6.77 -12.60
C TYR A 35 20.00 7.79 -11.46
N PHE A 36 18.90 8.08 -10.78
CA PHE A 36 18.83 9.14 -9.78
C PHE A 36 19.66 8.83 -8.53
N PRO A 37 20.21 9.86 -7.85
CA PRO A 37 20.86 9.70 -6.56
C PRO A 37 19.88 9.20 -5.49
N ARG A 38 20.33 8.26 -4.65
CA ARG A 38 19.54 7.79 -3.50
C ARG A 38 19.48 8.79 -2.35
N ASN A 39 20.48 9.66 -2.25
CA ASN A 39 20.61 10.67 -1.20
C ASN A 39 21.63 11.73 -1.61
N TYR A 40 21.73 12.80 -0.85
CA TYR A 40 22.69 13.87 -1.05
C TYR A 40 23.51 14.08 0.20
N ASP A 41 24.81 14.20 0.04
CA ASP A 41 25.75 14.47 1.12
C ASP A 41 26.03 15.97 1.19
N LYS A 42 25.92 16.54 2.38
CA LYS A 42 26.24 17.95 2.66
C LYS A 42 27.53 18.01 3.45
N TYR A 43 28.42 18.87 3.02
CA TYR A 43 29.63 19.17 3.78
C TYR A 43 29.29 20.28 4.78
N ASP A 44 29.23 19.92 6.07
CA ASP A 44 28.97 20.86 7.15
C ASP A 44 30.18 21.76 7.43
N LYS A 45 30.00 22.73 8.32
CA LYS A 45 31.07 23.63 8.72
C LYS A 45 32.20 22.89 9.46
N ILE A 46 33.44 23.37 9.32
CA ILE A 46 34.56 22.90 10.09
C ILE A 46 34.31 23.21 11.57
N ILE A 47 34.51 22.22 12.42
CA ILE A 47 34.38 22.36 13.88
C ILE A 47 35.71 22.11 14.56
N PRO A 48 35.99 22.74 15.70
CA PRO A 48 37.15 22.48 16.53
C PRO A 48 37.14 21.03 17.05
N ILE A 49 38.33 20.41 17.17
CA ILE A 49 38.48 19.03 17.68
C ILE A 49 37.89 18.90 19.09
N SER A 50 37.96 19.96 19.91
CA SER A 50 37.36 19.99 21.25
C SER A 50 35.84 19.82 21.29
N MET A 51 35.15 20.12 20.19
CA MET A 51 33.69 19.97 20.05
C MET A 51 33.27 18.65 19.45
N VAL A 52 34.20 17.82 19.03
CA VAL A 52 33.90 16.54 18.35
C VAL A 52 33.37 15.51 19.33
N LYS A 53 32.23 14.91 19.00
CA LYS A 53 31.58 13.86 19.80
C LYS A 53 31.60 12.50 19.08
N SER A 54 31.65 11.43 19.86
CA SER A 54 31.54 10.07 19.31
C SER A 54 30.19 9.83 18.62
N GLY A 55 30.22 9.12 17.50
CA GLY A 55 29.04 8.79 16.70
C GLY A 55 28.74 9.77 15.57
N MET A 56 29.23 11.01 15.63
CA MET A 56 29.01 12.01 14.58
C MET A 56 29.97 11.86 13.39
N THR A 57 29.59 12.35 12.24
CA THR A 57 30.53 12.63 11.14
C THR A 57 31.00 14.07 11.29
N ALA A 58 32.29 14.27 11.56
CA ALA A 58 32.87 15.57 11.78
C ALA A 58 33.75 16.00 10.62
N ILE A 59 33.85 17.33 10.43
CA ILE A 59 34.82 17.98 9.53
C ILE A 59 35.72 18.85 10.38
N ILE A 60 37.02 18.56 10.37
CA ILE A 60 38.02 19.28 11.14
C ILE A 60 39.12 19.79 10.21
N SER A 61 39.70 20.94 10.54
CA SER A 61 40.89 21.46 9.90
C SER A 61 42.07 21.33 10.88
N ALA A 62 43.01 20.47 10.55
CA ALA A 62 44.07 20.13 11.49
C ALA A 62 45.39 19.83 10.74
N MET A 63 46.49 19.84 11.45
CA MET A 63 47.79 19.44 10.94
C MET A 63 48.34 18.18 11.64
N PRO A 64 49.05 17.28 10.93
CA PRO A 64 49.71 16.16 11.55
C PRO A 64 50.76 16.62 12.58
N VAL A 65 50.63 16.12 13.82
CA VAL A 65 51.62 16.40 14.89
C VAL A 65 52.63 15.28 15.04
N SER A 66 52.30 14.09 14.52
CA SER A 66 53.19 12.93 14.46
C SER A 66 53.40 12.46 13.02
N PHE A 67 54.50 11.71 12.78
CA PHE A 67 54.66 11.04 11.50
C PHE A 67 53.65 9.91 11.35
N PRO A 68 53.02 9.76 10.16
CA PRO A 68 52.09 8.68 9.90
C PRO A 68 52.71 7.31 10.10
N MET A 69 52.18 6.50 11.02
CA MET A 69 52.72 5.20 11.40
C MET A 69 51.88 4.10 10.73
N LEU A 70 52.53 3.23 9.96
CA LEU A 70 51.93 2.07 9.35
C LEU A 70 52.11 0.85 10.26
N LYS A 71 51.02 0.30 10.81
CA LYS A 71 51.04 -0.96 11.57
C LYS A 71 50.48 -2.09 10.70
N GLN A 72 51.19 -3.20 10.64
CA GLN A 72 50.72 -4.41 9.96
C GLN A 72 50.04 -5.33 10.97
N MET A 73 48.86 -5.81 10.67
CA MET A 73 48.07 -6.74 11.49
C MET A 73 47.67 -7.93 10.61
N GLY A 74 48.55 -8.91 10.49
CA GLY A 74 48.41 -10.04 9.59
C GLY A 74 48.29 -9.59 8.12
N LYS A 75 47.17 -9.94 7.47
CA LYS A 75 46.87 -9.53 6.07
C LYS A 75 46.33 -8.11 5.93
N LYS A 76 46.09 -7.38 7.03
CA LYS A 76 45.54 -6.02 7.04
C LYS A 76 46.59 -5.02 7.52
N SER A 77 46.58 -3.82 6.93
CA SER A 77 47.43 -2.72 7.38
C SER A 77 46.58 -1.57 7.90
N ILE A 78 47.02 -0.89 8.95
CA ILE A 78 46.40 0.31 9.50
C ILE A 78 47.44 1.43 9.46
N LEU A 79 47.08 2.52 8.80
CA LEU A 79 47.85 3.77 8.84
C LEU A 79 47.24 4.66 9.93
N ILE A 80 48.05 5.08 10.89
CA ILE A 80 47.64 5.89 12.05
C ILE A 80 48.39 7.21 11.98
N CYS A 81 47.68 8.32 12.18
CA CYS A 81 48.26 9.66 12.23
C CYS A 81 47.51 10.50 13.29
N GLU A 82 48.22 11.09 14.23
CA GLU A 82 47.64 12.05 15.18
C GLU A 82 47.70 13.45 14.57
N VAL A 83 46.56 14.16 14.63
CA VAL A 83 46.41 15.54 14.13
C VAL A 83 45.90 16.46 15.23
N SER A 84 46.25 17.75 15.14
CA SER A 84 45.80 18.79 16.08
C SER A 84 45.44 20.07 15.34
N ASP A 85 44.44 20.76 15.87
CA ASP A 85 44.01 22.11 15.44
C ASP A 85 44.33 23.18 16.50
N GLY A 86 45.03 22.83 17.57
CA GLY A 86 45.29 23.69 18.71
C GLY A 86 44.22 23.64 19.81
N SER A 87 42.98 23.21 19.51
CA SER A 87 41.90 23.02 20.48
C SER A 87 41.89 21.63 21.09
N GLY A 88 42.49 20.68 20.41
CA GLY A 88 42.55 19.28 20.81
C GLY A 88 43.40 18.42 19.87
N LYS A 89 43.41 17.12 20.15
CA LYS A 89 44.07 16.10 19.32
C LYS A 89 43.12 14.96 19.01
N ILE A 90 43.20 14.41 17.80
CA ILE A 90 42.42 13.27 17.36
C ILE A 90 43.31 12.33 16.51
N GLU A 91 43.05 11.03 16.65
CA GLU A 91 43.73 9.99 15.86
C GLU A 91 42.95 9.70 14.59
N LEU A 92 43.63 9.71 13.45
CA LEU A 92 43.06 9.35 12.15
C LEU A 92 43.53 7.94 11.76
N ASN A 93 42.60 7.08 11.37
CA ASN A 93 42.86 5.67 11.10
C ASN A 93 42.37 5.27 9.69
N TRP A 94 43.31 4.78 8.82
CA TRP A 94 42.99 4.23 7.50
C TRP A 94 43.33 2.75 7.44
N PHE A 95 42.39 1.91 7.10
CA PHE A 95 42.57 0.48 6.94
C PHE A 95 42.87 0.14 5.48
N ASN A 96 43.94 -0.65 5.25
CA ASN A 96 44.36 -1.09 3.93
C ASN A 96 44.60 0.04 2.90
N MET A 97 45.04 1.23 3.38
CA MET A 97 45.30 2.41 2.57
C MET A 97 46.70 2.99 2.83
N PRO A 98 47.80 2.23 2.62
CA PRO A 98 49.18 2.70 2.90
C PRO A 98 49.58 3.92 2.05
N PHE A 99 48.97 4.07 0.88
CA PHE A 99 49.24 5.21 -0.03
C PHE A 99 48.82 6.57 0.54
N MET A 100 47.95 6.58 1.56
CA MET A 100 47.55 7.83 2.23
C MET A 100 48.74 8.48 2.97
N LYS A 101 49.77 7.72 3.29
CA LYS A 101 50.99 8.23 3.94
C LYS A 101 51.61 9.42 3.16
N SER A 102 51.60 9.36 1.84
CA SER A 102 52.17 10.42 1.00
C SER A 102 51.36 11.74 1.01
N LYS A 103 50.07 11.68 1.42
CA LYS A 103 49.21 12.86 1.53
C LYS A 103 49.26 13.56 2.89
N LEU A 104 49.97 12.96 3.88
CA LEU A 104 50.01 13.42 5.25
C LEU A 104 51.39 13.97 5.59
N ALA A 105 51.65 15.23 5.21
CA ALA A 105 52.91 15.91 5.53
C ALA A 105 52.79 16.61 6.89
N LYS A 106 53.78 16.42 7.76
CA LYS A 106 53.84 17.07 9.07
C LYS A 106 53.87 18.60 8.90
N GLY A 107 53.02 19.29 9.67
CA GLY A 107 52.94 20.75 9.64
C GLY A 107 52.11 21.35 8.50
N VAL A 108 51.49 20.53 7.64
CA VAL A 108 50.58 20.99 6.59
C VAL A 108 49.14 20.89 7.08
N HIS A 109 48.42 21.98 7.05
CA HIS A 109 46.98 21.98 7.36
C HIS A 109 46.19 21.31 6.24
N MET A 110 45.39 20.32 6.62
CA MET A 110 44.46 19.63 5.74
C MET A 110 43.07 19.56 6.41
N ILE A 111 42.05 19.35 5.63
CA ILE A 111 40.68 19.15 6.14
C ILE A 111 40.39 17.66 6.10
N TYR A 112 39.91 17.15 7.24
CA TYR A 112 39.60 15.75 7.43
C TYR A 112 38.09 15.62 7.72
N ARG A 113 37.44 14.72 6.98
CA ARG A 113 36.02 14.40 7.18
C ARG A 113 35.85 12.92 7.40
N GLY A 114 35.25 12.53 8.50
CA GLY A 114 35.03 11.12 8.80
C GLY A 114 34.13 10.87 10.02
N LYS A 115 33.73 9.61 10.17
CA LYS A 115 32.96 9.18 11.34
C LYS A 115 33.87 9.08 12.56
N VAL A 116 33.42 9.70 13.63
CA VAL A 116 34.13 9.73 14.90
C VAL A 116 33.70 8.57 15.78
N VAL A 117 34.68 7.84 16.30
CA VAL A 117 34.49 6.68 17.19
C VAL A 117 35.32 6.90 18.45
N ARG A 118 34.74 6.56 19.61
CA ARG A 118 35.45 6.60 20.89
C ARG A 118 35.90 5.18 21.24
N LYS A 119 37.16 5.03 21.56
CA LYS A 119 37.75 3.78 22.03
C LYS A 119 38.43 4.02 23.40
N GLY A 120 37.69 3.74 24.47
CA GLY A 120 38.13 4.10 25.83
C GLY A 120 38.18 5.62 26.03
N LYS A 121 39.37 6.15 26.38
CA LYS A 121 39.58 7.60 26.58
C LYS A 121 39.93 8.35 25.28
N PHE A 122 40.23 7.65 24.18
CA PHE A 122 40.69 8.26 22.94
C PHE A 122 39.53 8.40 21.93
N ILE A 123 39.56 9.52 21.22
CA ILE A 123 38.64 9.78 20.09
C ILE A 123 39.44 9.57 18.83
N SER A 124 38.91 8.81 17.89
CA SER A 124 39.51 8.56 16.60
C SER A 124 38.52 8.76 15.45
N MET A 125 39.02 9.15 14.30
CA MET A 125 38.27 9.26 13.06
C MET A 125 38.62 8.10 12.15
N VAL A 126 37.62 7.35 11.70
CA VAL A 126 37.81 6.13 10.91
C VAL A 126 37.68 6.44 9.44
N GLN A 127 38.68 6.04 8.66
CA GLN A 127 38.74 6.23 7.20
C GLN A 127 38.42 7.66 6.74
N PRO A 128 38.99 8.71 7.36
CA PRO A 128 38.62 10.06 6.98
C PRO A 128 39.04 10.37 5.53
N GLU A 129 38.15 11.12 4.86
CA GLU A 129 38.48 11.80 3.61
C GLU A 129 39.46 12.93 3.91
N VAL A 130 40.48 13.07 3.09
CA VAL A 130 41.50 14.15 3.21
C VAL A 130 41.29 15.10 2.07
N LEU A 131 41.07 16.37 2.40
CA LEU A 131 40.74 17.44 1.46
C LEU A 131 41.74 18.62 1.63
N THR A 132 42.06 19.24 0.52
CA THR A 132 42.60 20.59 0.52
C THR A 132 41.52 21.62 0.81
N GLU A 133 41.86 22.82 1.22
CA GLU A 133 40.90 23.89 1.45
C GLU A 133 40.09 24.22 0.19
N VAL A 134 40.72 24.19 -0.98
CA VAL A 134 40.07 24.42 -2.27
C VAL A 134 39.04 23.32 -2.58
N GLU A 135 39.37 22.07 -2.32
CA GLU A 135 38.44 20.93 -2.51
C GLU A 135 37.29 20.98 -1.54
N TYR A 136 37.55 21.36 -0.29
CA TYR A 136 36.50 21.53 0.72
C TYR A 136 35.53 22.64 0.34
N ARG A 137 36.02 23.84 -0.01
CA ARG A 137 35.14 24.95 -0.45
C ARG A 137 34.26 24.56 -1.62
N ARG A 138 34.80 23.88 -2.65
CA ARG A 138 34.01 23.37 -3.77
C ARG A 138 32.96 22.36 -3.37
N LYS A 139 33.16 21.60 -2.30
CA LYS A 139 32.20 20.59 -1.82
C LYS A 139 31.16 21.17 -0.87
N THR A 140 31.47 22.24 -0.16
CA THR A 140 30.50 22.92 0.72
C THR A 140 29.51 23.77 -0.04
N GLU A 141 29.86 24.24 -1.23
CA GLU A 141 28.98 25.07 -2.07
C GLU A 141 27.87 24.26 -2.76
N VAL A 142 28.02 22.93 -2.86
CA VAL A 142 27.15 22.09 -3.67
C VAL A 142 26.83 20.78 -2.95
N LEU A 143 25.56 20.39 -2.94
CA LEU A 143 25.14 19.06 -2.46
C LEU A 143 25.76 17.98 -3.33
N GLN A 144 26.37 16.96 -2.71
CA GLN A 144 27.06 15.87 -3.40
C GLN A 144 26.13 14.67 -3.56
N PRO A 145 25.74 14.27 -4.77
CA PRO A 145 24.86 13.14 -4.99
C PRO A 145 25.52 11.81 -4.60
N ILE A 146 24.78 10.96 -3.91
CA ILE A 146 25.15 9.60 -3.53
C ILE A 146 24.35 8.62 -4.37
N TYR A 147 25.05 7.78 -5.16
CA TYR A 147 24.43 6.77 -6.01
C TYR A 147 24.54 5.38 -5.39
N HIS A 148 23.65 4.47 -5.78
CA HIS A 148 23.91 3.05 -5.60
C HIS A 148 25.06 2.64 -6.50
N LEU A 149 26.02 1.87 -5.96
CA LEU A 149 27.22 1.45 -6.68
C LEU A 149 27.37 -0.06 -6.60
N THR A 150 27.94 -0.65 -7.65
CA THR A 150 28.39 -2.05 -7.64
C THR A 150 29.90 -2.12 -7.66
N LYS A 151 30.47 -3.29 -7.31
CA LYS A 151 31.91 -3.51 -7.30
C LYS A 151 32.51 -3.20 -8.69
N GLY A 152 33.43 -2.26 -8.74
CA GLY A 152 34.11 -1.82 -9.97
C GLY A 152 33.54 -0.55 -10.61
N VAL A 153 32.38 -0.05 -10.17
CA VAL A 153 31.84 1.26 -10.56
C VAL A 153 32.10 2.28 -9.45
N THR A 154 32.65 3.41 -9.80
CA THR A 154 32.94 4.49 -8.85
C THR A 154 32.01 5.67 -9.06
N SER A 155 31.71 6.43 -7.98
CA SER A 155 30.92 7.66 -8.06
C SER A 155 31.48 8.67 -9.04
N ASN A 156 32.81 8.76 -9.12
CA ASN A 156 33.50 9.65 -10.06
C ASN A 156 33.26 9.28 -11.52
N LEU A 157 33.22 7.98 -11.84
CA LEU A 157 32.90 7.49 -13.18
C LEU A 157 31.49 7.92 -13.57
N LEU A 158 30.48 7.64 -12.72
CA LEU A 158 29.10 8.03 -12.98
C LEU A 158 28.95 9.54 -13.15
N ARG A 159 29.55 10.33 -12.25
CA ARG A 159 29.47 11.79 -12.32
C ARG A 159 30.12 12.37 -13.58
N LYS A 160 31.24 11.80 -14.02
CA LYS A 160 31.91 12.22 -15.26
C LYS A 160 31.05 11.90 -16.48
N SER A 161 30.53 10.69 -16.54
CA SER A 161 29.63 10.24 -17.64
C SER A 161 28.34 11.07 -17.68
N LEU A 162 27.73 11.33 -16.52
CA LEU A 162 26.54 12.19 -16.42
C LEU A 162 26.79 13.61 -16.94
N LYS A 163 27.94 14.23 -16.60
CA LYS A 163 28.28 15.56 -17.09
C LYS A 163 28.39 15.61 -18.62
N GLU A 164 28.99 14.57 -19.20
CA GLU A 164 29.14 14.45 -20.65
C GLU A 164 27.77 14.32 -21.32
N VAL A 165 26.92 13.42 -20.86
CA VAL A 165 25.59 13.20 -21.40
C VAL A 165 24.69 14.42 -21.21
N LEU A 166 24.70 15.07 -20.04
CA LEU A 166 23.90 16.28 -19.76
C LEU A 166 24.28 17.46 -20.69
N ALA A 167 25.56 17.55 -21.09
CA ALA A 167 26.00 18.59 -22.05
C ALA A 167 25.37 18.41 -23.44
N GLU A 168 25.03 17.17 -23.82
CA GLU A 168 24.38 16.86 -25.10
C GLU A 168 22.84 17.04 -25.05
N VAL A 169 22.25 17.16 -23.84
CA VAL A 169 20.79 17.30 -23.64
C VAL A 169 20.33 18.70 -24.10
N THR A 170 19.43 18.72 -25.06
CA THR A 170 18.78 19.97 -25.55
C THR A 170 17.39 20.17 -24.94
N SER A 171 16.84 21.36 -25.06
CA SER A 171 15.47 21.66 -24.59
C SER A 171 14.37 20.88 -25.31
N SER A 172 14.69 20.27 -26.45
CA SER A 172 13.76 19.45 -27.24
C SER A 172 13.38 18.12 -26.56
N ILE A 173 14.11 17.73 -25.52
CA ILE A 173 13.79 16.54 -24.71
C ILE A 173 12.51 16.71 -23.91
N ASP A 174 12.11 17.96 -23.62
CA ASP A 174 10.94 18.26 -22.82
C ASP A 174 9.66 17.92 -23.60
N TYR A 175 8.92 16.97 -23.09
CA TYR A 175 7.69 16.49 -23.71
C TYR A 175 6.44 17.22 -23.20
N LEU A 176 6.55 17.92 -22.04
CA LEU A 176 5.45 18.72 -21.51
C LEU A 176 5.35 20.06 -22.23
N PRO A 177 4.16 20.45 -22.71
CA PRO A 177 3.88 21.79 -23.25
C PRO A 177 4.22 22.86 -22.21
N LYS A 178 4.73 24.01 -22.68
CA LYS A 178 5.08 25.14 -21.79
C LYS A 178 3.91 25.58 -20.93
N LYS A 179 2.69 25.63 -21.49
CA LYS A 179 1.47 25.95 -20.73
C LYS A 179 1.29 25.07 -19.48
N ILE A 180 1.39 23.75 -19.63
CA ILE A 180 1.25 22.80 -18.51
C ILE A 180 2.35 23.01 -17.46
N ARG A 181 3.58 23.30 -17.89
CA ARG A 181 4.67 23.58 -16.96
C ARG A 181 4.44 24.86 -16.17
N ASP A 182 4.02 25.92 -16.84
CA ASP A 182 3.78 27.23 -16.19
C ASP A 182 2.60 27.15 -15.20
N GLU A 183 1.50 26.49 -15.57
CA GLU A 183 0.32 26.29 -14.72
C GLU A 183 0.63 25.47 -13.45
N ASN A 184 1.56 24.52 -13.54
CA ASN A 184 1.95 23.64 -12.42
C ASN A 184 3.27 24.05 -11.73
N SER A 185 3.82 25.23 -12.08
CA SER A 185 5.09 25.75 -11.53
C SER A 185 6.26 24.76 -11.67
N LEU A 186 6.42 24.14 -12.86
CA LEU A 186 7.42 23.13 -13.13
C LEU A 186 8.57 23.73 -13.97
N ILE A 187 9.81 23.42 -13.57
CA ILE A 187 11.01 23.73 -14.35
C ILE A 187 11.10 22.84 -15.59
N SER A 188 12.01 23.19 -16.54
CA SER A 188 12.21 22.36 -17.74
C SER A 188 12.81 20.99 -17.36
N LEU A 189 12.55 19.96 -18.18
CA LEU A 189 13.12 18.63 -17.97
C LEU A 189 14.65 18.66 -18.00
N LYS A 190 15.24 19.47 -18.86
CA LYS A 190 16.69 19.66 -18.92
C LYS A 190 17.24 20.20 -17.59
N ASP A 191 16.63 21.25 -17.05
CA ASP A 191 17.05 21.86 -15.79
C ASP A 191 16.83 20.87 -14.63
N ALA A 192 15.72 20.12 -14.63
CA ALA A 192 15.45 19.11 -13.63
C ALA A 192 16.51 18.00 -13.64
N LEU A 193 16.89 17.48 -14.79
CA LEU A 193 17.96 16.50 -14.92
C LEU A 193 19.32 17.07 -14.49
N GLN A 194 19.60 18.34 -14.78
CA GLN A 194 20.83 19.00 -14.35
C GLN A 194 20.87 19.13 -12.81
N GLU A 195 19.81 19.66 -12.21
CA GLU A 195 19.74 19.95 -10.78
C GLU A 195 19.58 18.71 -9.91
N ILE A 196 18.96 17.62 -10.39
CA ILE A 196 18.88 16.36 -9.64
C ILE A 196 20.24 15.69 -9.51
N HIS A 197 21.13 15.80 -10.51
CA HIS A 197 22.45 15.21 -10.49
C HIS A 197 23.54 16.14 -9.98
N PHE A 198 23.38 17.45 -10.18
CA PHE A 198 24.34 18.49 -9.81
C PHE A 198 23.64 19.72 -9.24
N PRO A 199 22.96 19.60 -8.08
CA PRO A 199 22.14 20.65 -7.51
C PRO A 199 23.01 21.85 -7.10
N LYS A 200 22.58 23.06 -7.49
CA LYS A 200 23.23 24.33 -7.08
C LYS A 200 22.84 24.71 -5.67
N SER A 201 21.62 24.36 -5.25
CA SER A 201 21.10 24.64 -3.92
C SER A 201 20.07 23.59 -3.50
N TYR A 202 19.65 23.63 -2.23
CA TYR A 202 18.57 22.76 -1.75
C TYR A 202 17.24 23.09 -2.46
N ASN A 203 16.95 24.36 -2.72
CA ASN A 203 15.71 24.77 -3.38
C ASN A 203 15.65 24.26 -4.84
N THR A 204 16.76 24.41 -5.59
CA THR A 204 16.80 23.90 -6.98
C THR A 204 16.70 22.38 -7.04
N LEU A 205 17.18 21.67 -6.02
CA LEU A 205 17.00 20.23 -5.88
C LEU A 205 15.53 19.85 -5.64
N VAL A 206 14.84 20.60 -4.78
CA VAL A 206 13.40 20.38 -4.51
C VAL A 206 12.58 20.60 -5.78
N ASP A 207 12.85 21.66 -6.53
CA ASP A 207 12.17 21.96 -7.79
C ASP A 207 12.44 20.86 -8.84
N ALA A 208 13.68 20.38 -8.92
CA ALA A 208 14.05 19.30 -9.82
C ALA A 208 13.33 17.99 -9.46
N ARG A 209 13.29 17.64 -8.17
CA ARG A 209 12.57 16.47 -7.68
C ARG A 209 11.08 16.58 -7.96
N ARG A 210 10.47 17.75 -7.68
CA ARG A 210 9.05 18.01 -7.96
C ARG A 210 8.72 17.77 -9.43
N ARG A 211 9.56 18.27 -10.36
CA ARG A 211 9.37 18.07 -11.79
C ARG A 211 9.43 16.58 -12.16
N LEU A 212 10.44 15.85 -11.70
CA LEU A 212 10.63 14.45 -12.07
C LEU A 212 9.56 13.52 -11.47
N VAL A 213 9.12 13.80 -10.23
CA VAL A 213 7.98 13.11 -9.61
C VAL A 213 6.69 13.39 -10.40
N PHE A 214 6.48 14.66 -10.78
CA PHE A 214 5.33 15.01 -11.64
C PHE A 214 5.37 14.23 -12.96
N ASP A 215 6.51 14.12 -13.59
CA ASP A 215 6.66 13.38 -14.85
C ASP A 215 6.28 11.90 -14.70
N GLU A 216 6.73 11.23 -13.64
CA GLU A 216 6.38 9.83 -13.36
C GLU A 216 4.87 9.66 -13.18
N PHE A 217 4.27 10.45 -12.29
CA PHE A 217 2.85 10.36 -11.99
C PHE A 217 1.96 10.80 -13.17
N PHE A 218 2.41 11.76 -13.95
CA PHE A 218 1.69 12.24 -15.12
C PHE A 218 1.63 11.19 -16.24
N LEU A 219 2.74 10.53 -16.54
CA LEU A 219 2.77 9.44 -17.52
C LEU A 219 1.94 8.25 -17.06
N PHE A 220 1.98 7.95 -15.76
CA PHE A 220 1.13 6.94 -15.16
C PHE A 220 -0.36 7.30 -15.31
N ALA A 221 -0.75 8.54 -14.96
CA ALA A 221 -2.12 9.01 -15.10
C ALA A 221 -2.61 8.99 -16.56
N LEU A 222 -1.74 9.34 -17.52
CA LEU A 222 -2.04 9.22 -18.96
C LEU A 222 -2.22 7.77 -19.41
N SER A 223 -1.43 6.85 -18.86
CA SER A 223 -1.58 5.41 -19.15
C SER A 223 -2.95 4.90 -18.71
N ILE A 224 -3.37 5.26 -17.49
CA ILE A 224 -4.69 4.91 -16.95
C ILE A 224 -5.81 5.54 -17.78
N ASP A 225 -5.70 6.83 -18.13
CA ASP A 225 -6.70 7.53 -18.92
C ASP A 225 -6.90 6.84 -20.30
N ARG A 226 -5.82 6.39 -20.93
CA ARG A 226 -5.89 5.64 -22.20
C ARG A 226 -6.57 4.28 -22.06
N LEU A 227 -6.31 3.55 -20.96
CA LEU A 227 -6.99 2.29 -20.67
C LEU A 227 -8.50 2.49 -20.49
N LYS A 228 -8.91 3.57 -19.79
CA LYS A 228 -10.31 3.93 -19.64
C LYS A 228 -10.97 4.25 -20.96
N LEU A 229 -10.37 5.15 -21.76
CA LEU A 229 -10.88 5.52 -23.09
C LEU A 229 -11.02 4.32 -24.03
N GLY A 230 -10.13 3.33 -23.94
CA GLY A 230 -10.24 2.09 -24.71
C GLY A 230 -11.48 1.28 -24.34
N ARG A 231 -11.86 1.25 -23.06
CA ARG A 231 -13.03 0.52 -22.55
C ARG A 231 -14.35 1.24 -22.76
N GLU A 232 -14.41 2.56 -22.55
CA GLU A 232 -15.61 3.37 -22.78
C GLU A 232 -16.13 3.28 -24.23
N LYS A 233 -15.25 2.94 -25.17
CA LYS A 233 -15.60 2.71 -26.57
C LYS A 233 -16.16 1.32 -26.87
N THR A 234 -16.10 0.39 -25.92
CA THR A 234 -16.65 -0.96 -26.09
C THR A 234 -18.11 -0.94 -25.62
N PRO A 235 -19.09 -1.02 -26.54
CA PRO A 235 -20.49 -1.04 -26.15
C PRO A 235 -20.79 -2.32 -25.35
N SER A 236 -21.59 -2.20 -24.31
CA SER A 236 -22.09 -3.35 -23.59
C SER A 236 -23.12 -4.10 -24.43
N PRO A 237 -23.05 -5.43 -24.57
CA PRO A 237 -24.09 -6.20 -25.23
C PRO A 237 -25.40 -6.27 -24.43
N TYR A 238 -25.38 -5.81 -23.18
CA TYR A 238 -26.49 -5.89 -22.24
C TYR A 238 -27.24 -4.56 -22.17
N ILE A 239 -28.40 -4.48 -22.76
CA ILE A 239 -29.22 -3.27 -22.81
C ILE A 239 -30.17 -3.27 -21.61
N VAL A 240 -30.06 -2.30 -20.74
CA VAL A 240 -30.89 -2.10 -19.56
C VAL A 240 -31.74 -0.85 -19.72
N ASN A 241 -33.05 -1.03 -19.82
CA ASN A 241 -33.99 0.05 -20.11
C ASN A 241 -35.04 0.27 -19.00
N ASP A 242 -35.25 -0.70 -18.12
CA ASP A 242 -36.28 -0.64 -17.07
C ASP A 242 -35.65 -0.72 -15.68
N ASP A 243 -35.89 0.30 -14.86
CA ASP A 243 -35.50 0.37 -13.46
C ASP A 243 -36.70 0.48 -12.49
N SER A 244 -37.93 0.37 -12.97
CA SER A 244 -39.17 0.57 -12.20
C SER A 244 -39.22 -0.33 -10.97
N THR A 245 -38.89 -1.62 -11.12
CA THR A 245 -38.88 -2.58 -10.01
C THR A 245 -37.82 -2.21 -8.94
N VAL A 246 -36.70 -1.62 -9.33
CA VAL A 246 -35.66 -1.18 -8.38
C VAL A 246 -36.14 0.03 -7.58
N VAL A 247 -36.87 0.97 -8.20
CA VAL A 247 -37.47 2.12 -7.53
C VAL A 247 -38.51 1.63 -6.48
N ASP A 248 -39.34 0.65 -6.84
CA ASP A 248 -40.28 0.02 -5.93
C ASP A 248 -39.57 -0.69 -4.77
N PHE A 249 -38.49 -1.38 -5.07
CA PHE A 249 -37.67 -2.05 -4.03
C PHE A 249 -37.09 -1.05 -3.04
N ILE A 250 -36.47 0.04 -3.51
CA ILE A 250 -35.91 1.11 -2.65
C ILE A 250 -37.00 1.67 -1.74
N SER A 251 -38.21 1.92 -2.28
CA SER A 251 -39.33 2.43 -1.51
C SER A 251 -39.87 1.45 -0.45
N SER A 252 -39.61 0.15 -0.64
CA SER A 252 -40.07 -0.91 0.27
C SER A 252 -39.04 -1.28 1.33
N LEU A 253 -37.84 -0.72 1.30
CA LEU A 253 -36.82 -0.98 2.32
C LEU A 253 -37.29 -0.46 3.70
N PRO A 254 -36.95 -1.17 4.79
CA PRO A 254 -37.33 -0.75 6.16
C PRO A 254 -36.50 0.46 6.65
N PHE A 255 -35.64 1.02 5.81
CA PHE A 255 -34.79 2.17 6.06
C PHE A 255 -34.62 2.99 4.78
N SER A 256 -34.28 4.27 4.91
CA SER A 256 -33.92 5.11 3.77
C SER A 256 -32.41 4.95 3.46
N LEU A 257 -32.07 4.97 2.19
CA LEU A 257 -30.67 5.04 1.78
C LEU A 257 -30.04 6.33 2.30
N THR A 258 -28.76 6.25 2.72
CA THR A 258 -27.98 7.47 3.04
C THR A 258 -27.69 8.26 1.76
N ASN A 259 -27.37 9.54 1.90
CA ASN A 259 -27.02 10.36 0.73
C ASN A 259 -25.84 9.77 -0.07
N ALA A 260 -24.84 9.22 0.64
CA ALA A 260 -23.71 8.55 -0.01
C ALA A 260 -24.13 7.28 -0.76
N GLN A 261 -25.02 6.46 -0.18
CA GLN A 261 -25.54 5.26 -0.84
C GLN A 261 -26.36 5.62 -2.08
N GLN A 262 -27.23 6.63 -1.97
CA GLN A 262 -28.05 7.09 -3.10
C GLN A 262 -27.17 7.63 -4.23
N LYS A 263 -26.16 8.45 -3.91
CA LYS A 263 -25.21 8.95 -4.89
C LYS A 263 -24.49 7.81 -5.62
N VAL A 264 -23.95 6.84 -4.87
CA VAL A 264 -23.25 5.68 -5.45
C VAL A 264 -24.18 4.83 -6.30
N TRP A 265 -25.42 4.66 -5.87
CA TRP A 265 -26.43 3.96 -6.66
C TRP A 265 -26.69 4.67 -7.99
N GLU A 266 -26.89 5.99 -7.98
CA GLU A 266 -27.09 6.75 -9.22
C GLU A 266 -25.87 6.69 -10.17
N GLU A 267 -24.65 6.69 -9.63
CA GLU A 267 -23.44 6.50 -10.42
C GLU A 267 -23.39 5.11 -11.08
N VAL A 268 -23.71 4.03 -10.33
CA VAL A 268 -23.77 2.65 -10.83
C VAL A 268 -24.86 2.50 -11.88
N LYS A 269 -26.03 3.02 -11.60
CA LYS A 269 -27.18 3.01 -12.51
C LYS A 269 -26.87 3.73 -13.82
N ALA A 270 -26.28 4.92 -13.73
CA ALA A 270 -25.89 5.70 -14.92
C ALA A 270 -24.89 4.94 -15.79
N ASP A 271 -23.88 4.29 -15.20
CA ASP A 271 -22.93 3.48 -15.95
C ASP A 271 -23.61 2.31 -16.67
N ILE A 272 -24.45 1.54 -15.97
CA ILE A 272 -25.16 0.39 -16.54
C ILE A 272 -26.07 0.81 -17.69
N MET A 273 -26.78 1.93 -17.54
CA MET A 273 -27.75 2.43 -18.52
C MET A 273 -27.10 3.26 -19.64
N SER A 274 -25.81 3.59 -19.55
CA SER A 274 -25.09 4.38 -20.55
C SER A 274 -24.86 3.65 -21.88
N GLY A 275 -25.07 2.32 -21.91
CA GLY A 275 -24.70 1.46 -23.03
C GLY A 275 -23.21 1.11 -23.11
N GLY A 276 -22.39 1.65 -22.22
CA GLY A 276 -20.98 1.28 -22.04
C GLY A 276 -20.80 0.17 -20.98
N ARG A 277 -19.61 -0.40 -20.92
CA ARG A 277 -19.28 -1.41 -19.91
C ARG A 277 -18.89 -0.74 -18.58
N MET A 278 -19.68 -0.94 -17.53
CA MET A 278 -19.31 -0.51 -16.19
C MET A 278 -18.12 -1.31 -15.65
N ASN A 279 -17.13 -0.61 -15.08
CA ASN A 279 -16.03 -1.22 -14.33
C ASN A 279 -15.75 -0.34 -13.09
N ARG A 280 -16.37 -0.67 -11.96
CA ARG A 280 -16.46 0.24 -10.81
C ARG A 280 -16.04 -0.40 -9.50
N LEU A 281 -15.23 0.34 -8.72
CA LEU A 281 -14.91 0.05 -7.32
C LEU A 281 -15.86 0.81 -6.40
N VAL A 282 -16.66 0.08 -5.63
CA VAL A 282 -17.49 0.63 -4.56
C VAL A 282 -16.77 0.43 -3.23
N GLN A 283 -16.23 1.51 -2.69
CA GLN A 283 -15.47 1.51 -1.46
C GLN A 283 -16.26 2.15 -0.33
N GLY A 284 -16.13 1.60 0.88
CA GLY A 284 -16.78 2.17 2.06
C GLY A 284 -16.40 1.39 3.30
N ASP A 285 -16.56 2.01 4.45
CA ASP A 285 -16.23 1.38 5.73
C ASP A 285 -17.06 0.13 6.01
N VAL A 286 -16.62 -0.68 6.98
CA VAL A 286 -17.38 -1.86 7.43
C VAL A 286 -18.76 -1.41 7.95
N GLY A 287 -19.82 -1.98 7.38
CA GLY A 287 -21.20 -1.63 7.73
C GLY A 287 -21.73 -0.32 7.14
N SER A 288 -21.08 0.27 6.14
CA SER A 288 -21.60 1.41 5.37
C SER A 288 -22.76 1.04 4.43
N GLY A 289 -23.09 -0.26 4.33
CA GLY A 289 -24.22 -0.74 3.53
C GLY A 289 -23.92 -0.96 2.05
N LYS A 290 -22.67 -1.26 1.66
CA LYS A 290 -22.29 -1.62 0.28
C LYS A 290 -23.14 -2.75 -0.31
N THR A 291 -23.56 -3.70 0.51
CA THR A 291 -24.39 -4.85 0.11
C THR A 291 -25.73 -4.43 -0.50
N VAL A 292 -26.33 -3.31 -0.06
CA VAL A 292 -27.58 -2.83 -0.67
C VAL A 292 -27.36 -2.36 -2.09
N ILE A 293 -26.21 -1.72 -2.39
CA ILE A 293 -25.86 -1.31 -3.77
C ILE A 293 -25.70 -2.54 -4.67
N ALA A 294 -25.02 -3.59 -4.16
CA ALA A 294 -24.90 -4.86 -4.89
C ALA A 294 -26.29 -5.48 -5.17
N MET A 295 -27.19 -5.47 -4.17
CA MET A 295 -28.53 -6.01 -4.30
C MET A 295 -29.36 -5.24 -5.34
N LEU A 296 -29.32 -3.90 -5.32
CA LEU A 296 -29.98 -3.04 -6.31
C LEU A 296 -29.46 -3.34 -7.73
N SER A 297 -28.14 -3.51 -7.88
CA SER A 297 -27.51 -3.79 -9.18
C SER A 297 -27.91 -5.19 -9.70
N CYS A 298 -27.92 -6.20 -8.82
CA CYS A 298 -28.38 -7.54 -9.19
C CYS A 298 -29.88 -7.56 -9.57
N LEU A 299 -30.72 -6.84 -8.81
CA LEU A 299 -32.15 -6.74 -9.12
C LEU A 299 -32.39 -6.06 -10.48
N LEU A 300 -31.64 -4.99 -10.77
CA LEU A 300 -31.72 -4.30 -12.04
C LEU A 300 -31.42 -5.25 -13.21
N MET A 301 -30.35 -6.04 -13.11
CA MET A 301 -30.00 -7.02 -14.15
C MET A 301 -31.02 -8.13 -14.29
N ALA A 302 -31.46 -8.72 -13.18
CA ALA A 302 -32.45 -9.80 -13.17
C ALA A 302 -33.77 -9.37 -13.84
N LYS A 303 -34.23 -8.14 -13.57
CA LYS A 303 -35.47 -7.61 -14.15
C LYS A 303 -35.36 -7.24 -15.61
N ASN A 304 -34.16 -7.06 -16.14
CA ASN A 304 -33.93 -6.89 -17.56
C ASN A 304 -33.55 -8.20 -18.30
N GLY A 305 -33.73 -9.38 -17.64
CA GLY A 305 -33.54 -10.69 -18.25
C GLY A 305 -32.09 -11.15 -18.34
N TYR A 306 -31.24 -10.71 -17.42
CA TYR A 306 -29.82 -11.06 -17.35
C TYR A 306 -29.43 -11.70 -16.02
N GLN A 307 -28.33 -12.44 -16.03
CA GLN A 307 -27.75 -13.05 -14.84
C GLN A 307 -26.73 -12.13 -14.17
N ALA A 308 -26.71 -12.17 -12.82
CA ALA A 308 -25.70 -11.54 -12.00
C ALA A 308 -24.96 -12.56 -11.14
N SER A 309 -23.63 -12.45 -11.03
CA SER A 309 -22.79 -13.31 -10.19
C SER A 309 -22.13 -12.51 -9.07
N VAL A 310 -22.27 -12.99 -7.83
CA VAL A 310 -21.67 -12.36 -6.64
C VAL A 310 -20.66 -13.31 -6.02
N MET A 311 -19.38 -12.99 -6.18
CA MET A 311 -18.27 -13.78 -5.63
C MET A 311 -17.81 -13.20 -4.29
N VAL A 312 -17.72 -14.05 -3.27
CA VAL A 312 -17.28 -13.71 -1.93
C VAL A 312 -16.18 -14.66 -1.43
N PRO A 313 -15.30 -14.23 -0.50
CA PRO A 313 -14.12 -15.01 -0.12
C PRO A 313 -14.42 -16.29 0.68
N THR A 314 -15.54 -16.36 1.40
CA THR A 314 -15.85 -17.49 2.29
C THR A 314 -17.24 -18.02 2.11
N GLU A 315 -17.43 -19.30 2.44
CA GLU A 315 -18.74 -19.96 2.35
C GLU A 315 -19.76 -19.35 3.34
N VAL A 316 -19.30 -18.94 4.51
CA VAL A 316 -20.18 -18.30 5.53
C VAL A 316 -20.73 -16.99 4.97
N LEU A 317 -19.89 -16.16 4.37
CA LEU A 317 -20.34 -14.91 3.76
C LEU A 317 -21.25 -15.18 2.55
N ALA A 318 -20.95 -16.22 1.77
CA ALA A 318 -21.82 -16.62 0.65
C ALA A 318 -23.22 -17.01 1.12
N ARG A 319 -23.35 -17.80 2.19
CA ARG A 319 -24.64 -18.17 2.80
C ARG A 319 -25.37 -16.94 3.33
N GLN A 320 -24.69 -16.06 4.03
CA GLN A 320 -25.26 -14.82 4.57
C GLN A 320 -25.81 -13.90 3.45
N HIS A 321 -25.05 -13.73 2.36
CA HIS A 321 -25.55 -12.98 1.20
C HIS A 321 -26.71 -13.69 0.53
N TYR A 322 -26.63 -15.03 0.35
CA TYR A 322 -27.71 -15.82 -0.21
C TYR A 322 -29.01 -15.65 0.56
N GLU A 323 -28.98 -15.78 1.89
CA GLU A 323 -30.16 -15.60 2.75
C GLU A 323 -30.71 -14.16 2.65
N SER A 324 -29.82 -13.17 2.72
CA SER A 324 -30.22 -11.76 2.64
C SER A 324 -30.86 -11.41 1.29
N PHE A 325 -30.24 -11.86 0.18
CA PHE A 325 -30.76 -11.59 -1.17
C PHE A 325 -32.05 -12.37 -1.43
N SER A 326 -32.10 -13.66 -1.07
CA SER A 326 -33.29 -14.48 -1.25
C SER A 326 -34.48 -13.88 -0.51
N THR A 327 -34.34 -13.53 0.78
CA THR A 327 -35.43 -12.96 1.59
C THR A 327 -35.87 -11.60 1.05
N ALA A 328 -34.92 -10.72 0.67
CA ALA A 328 -35.25 -9.37 0.22
C ALA A 328 -35.92 -9.35 -1.17
N LEU A 329 -35.52 -10.29 -2.06
CA LEU A 329 -35.93 -10.29 -3.47
C LEU A 329 -37.03 -11.30 -3.79
N GLU A 330 -37.44 -12.14 -2.85
CA GLU A 330 -38.49 -13.18 -3.03
C GLU A 330 -39.76 -12.62 -3.64
N LYS A 331 -40.29 -11.50 -3.08
CA LYS A 331 -41.51 -10.86 -3.55
C LYS A 331 -41.45 -10.29 -4.96
N TYR A 332 -40.23 -10.16 -5.50
CA TYR A 332 -40.00 -9.66 -6.87
C TYR A 332 -39.85 -10.83 -7.86
N GLY A 333 -39.97 -12.08 -7.43
CA GLY A 333 -39.86 -13.26 -8.28
C GLY A 333 -38.46 -13.42 -8.89
N VAL A 334 -37.42 -13.09 -8.15
CA VAL A 334 -36.01 -13.26 -8.56
C VAL A 334 -35.45 -14.54 -7.95
N SER A 335 -34.93 -15.41 -8.80
CA SER A 335 -34.35 -16.68 -8.38
C SER A 335 -32.89 -16.51 -7.98
N VAL A 336 -32.58 -16.77 -6.69
CA VAL A 336 -31.21 -16.71 -6.15
C VAL A 336 -30.72 -18.13 -5.87
N VAL A 337 -29.49 -18.47 -6.27
CA VAL A 337 -28.86 -19.77 -5.99
C VAL A 337 -27.51 -19.61 -5.33
N LEU A 338 -27.16 -20.60 -4.48
CA LEU A 338 -25.88 -20.68 -3.79
C LEU A 338 -24.97 -21.75 -4.44
N LEU A 339 -23.73 -21.38 -4.77
CA LEU A 339 -22.74 -22.29 -5.31
C LEU A 339 -21.39 -22.16 -4.58
N THR A 340 -21.14 -23.10 -3.66
CA THR A 340 -19.90 -23.15 -2.86
C THR A 340 -19.23 -24.51 -2.97
N GLY A 341 -18.06 -24.69 -2.36
CA GLY A 341 -17.35 -25.95 -2.31
C GLY A 341 -18.08 -27.04 -1.52
N SER A 342 -18.94 -26.65 -0.56
CA SER A 342 -19.74 -27.58 0.26
C SER A 342 -20.95 -28.15 -0.47
N VAL A 343 -21.45 -27.48 -1.53
CA VAL A 343 -22.55 -27.99 -2.37
C VAL A 343 -22.04 -29.14 -3.22
N LYS A 344 -22.53 -30.37 -2.98
CA LYS A 344 -22.03 -31.59 -3.60
C LYS A 344 -23.16 -32.44 -4.23
N GLY A 345 -22.75 -33.42 -5.01
CA GLY A 345 -23.64 -34.47 -5.51
C GLY A 345 -24.79 -33.96 -6.39
N ARG A 346 -26.01 -34.34 -6.05
CA ARG A 346 -27.22 -34.02 -6.82
C ARG A 346 -27.55 -32.56 -6.79
N GLU A 347 -27.49 -31.93 -5.62
CA GLU A 347 -27.77 -30.49 -5.42
C GLU A 347 -26.88 -29.62 -6.32
N ARG A 348 -25.58 -29.95 -6.39
CA ARG A 348 -24.64 -29.23 -7.28
C ARG A 348 -25.03 -29.36 -8.75
N LYS A 349 -25.46 -30.56 -9.20
CA LYS A 349 -25.87 -30.79 -10.60
C LYS A 349 -27.14 -29.96 -10.90
N GLU A 350 -28.11 -29.96 -9.99
CA GLU A 350 -29.34 -29.18 -10.14
C GLU A 350 -29.04 -27.65 -10.17
N THR A 351 -28.16 -27.16 -9.29
CA THR A 351 -27.72 -25.74 -9.31
C THR A 351 -27.04 -25.37 -10.62
N LEU A 352 -26.11 -26.20 -11.12
CA LEU A 352 -25.44 -25.95 -12.39
C LEU A 352 -26.42 -25.92 -13.56
N SER A 353 -27.39 -26.86 -13.58
CA SER A 353 -28.45 -26.89 -14.63
C SER A 353 -29.34 -25.64 -14.57
N LYS A 354 -29.69 -25.14 -13.37
CA LYS A 354 -30.45 -23.89 -13.22
C LYS A 354 -29.70 -22.68 -13.76
N ILE A 355 -28.38 -22.61 -13.52
CA ILE A 355 -27.55 -21.52 -14.03
C ILE A 355 -27.51 -21.55 -15.57
N GLU A 356 -27.23 -22.71 -16.15
CA GLU A 356 -27.11 -22.91 -17.59
C GLU A 356 -28.43 -22.64 -18.33
N LYS A 357 -29.58 -23.00 -17.75
CA LYS A 357 -30.90 -22.80 -18.33
C LYS A 357 -31.55 -21.45 -18.05
N HIS A 358 -30.85 -20.54 -17.39
CA HIS A 358 -31.38 -19.24 -16.93
C HIS A 358 -32.62 -19.38 -15.99
N GLU A 359 -32.65 -20.44 -15.18
CA GLU A 359 -33.63 -20.60 -14.11
C GLU A 359 -33.15 -19.96 -12.79
N ALA A 360 -31.92 -19.43 -12.79
CA ALA A 360 -31.31 -18.68 -11.72
C ALA A 360 -30.87 -17.31 -12.23
N ASP A 361 -31.38 -16.23 -11.62
CA ASP A 361 -31.06 -14.86 -11.98
C ASP A 361 -29.82 -14.34 -11.24
N ILE A 362 -29.67 -14.69 -9.96
CA ILE A 362 -28.55 -14.26 -9.12
C ILE A 362 -27.82 -15.49 -8.60
N ILE A 363 -26.52 -15.54 -8.85
CA ILE A 363 -25.66 -16.66 -8.47
C ILE A 363 -24.66 -16.17 -7.43
N ILE A 364 -24.80 -16.61 -6.18
CA ILE A 364 -23.89 -16.22 -5.09
C ILE A 364 -22.98 -17.39 -4.75
N GLY A 365 -21.68 -17.13 -4.58
CA GLY A 365 -20.76 -18.21 -4.24
C GLY A 365 -19.34 -17.76 -3.98
N THR A 366 -18.47 -18.75 -3.85
CA THR A 366 -17.04 -18.57 -3.65
C THR A 366 -16.28 -18.82 -4.97
N HIS A 367 -14.99 -19.14 -4.88
CA HIS A 367 -14.19 -19.58 -6.04
C HIS A 367 -14.81 -20.73 -6.86
N ALA A 368 -15.87 -21.38 -6.38
CA ALA A 368 -16.63 -22.37 -7.13
C ALA A 368 -17.27 -21.80 -8.40
N LEU A 369 -17.56 -20.48 -8.42
CA LEU A 369 -18.17 -19.76 -9.55
C LEU A 369 -17.27 -19.71 -10.81
N ILE A 370 -15.96 -19.71 -10.62
CA ILE A 370 -14.97 -19.61 -11.71
C ILE A 370 -14.59 -20.98 -12.33
N GLN A 371 -15.13 -22.10 -11.80
CA GLN A 371 -14.80 -23.43 -12.33
C GLN A 371 -15.34 -23.61 -13.75
N GLU A 372 -14.62 -24.35 -14.59
CA GLU A 372 -14.96 -24.55 -16.00
C GLU A 372 -16.37 -25.12 -16.22
N LYS A 373 -16.84 -25.95 -15.28
CA LYS A 373 -18.17 -26.57 -15.34
C LYS A 373 -19.35 -25.62 -15.09
N VAL A 374 -19.08 -24.39 -14.67
CA VAL A 374 -20.11 -23.37 -14.49
C VAL A 374 -20.28 -22.62 -15.79
N VAL A 375 -21.40 -22.84 -16.46
CA VAL A 375 -21.79 -22.17 -17.69
C VAL A 375 -22.95 -21.25 -17.40
N TYR A 376 -22.80 -19.99 -17.72
CA TYR A 376 -23.84 -18.97 -17.61
C TYR A 376 -24.53 -18.78 -18.97
N ASP A 377 -25.80 -18.43 -18.97
CA ASP A 377 -26.54 -18.12 -20.21
C ASP A 377 -26.25 -16.66 -20.66
N LYS A 378 -26.58 -15.69 -19.80
CA LYS A 378 -26.44 -14.25 -20.07
C LYS A 378 -25.85 -13.52 -18.85
N LEU A 379 -24.61 -13.81 -18.49
CA LEU A 379 -23.95 -13.17 -17.37
C LEU A 379 -23.61 -11.71 -17.70
N ALA A 380 -24.44 -10.78 -17.20
CA ALA A 380 -24.29 -9.35 -17.47
C ALA A 380 -23.61 -8.57 -16.35
N LEU A 381 -23.59 -9.09 -15.13
CA LEU A 381 -22.99 -8.40 -13.98
C LEU A 381 -22.16 -9.37 -13.14
N VAL A 382 -20.92 -8.97 -12.88
CA VAL A 382 -20.00 -9.65 -11.97
C VAL A 382 -19.70 -8.74 -10.79
N ILE A 383 -20.02 -9.20 -9.58
CA ILE A 383 -19.69 -8.49 -8.33
C ILE A 383 -18.66 -9.31 -7.57
N THR A 384 -17.59 -8.67 -7.13
CA THR A 384 -16.57 -9.27 -6.25
C THR A 384 -16.51 -8.50 -4.94
N ASP A 385 -16.80 -9.15 -3.82
CA ASP A 385 -16.74 -8.54 -2.49
C ASP A 385 -15.41 -8.90 -1.81
N GLU A 386 -14.88 -7.98 -0.99
CA GLU A 386 -13.59 -8.10 -0.27
C GLU A 386 -12.41 -8.44 -1.19
N GLN A 387 -12.24 -7.63 -2.23
CA GLN A 387 -11.28 -7.85 -3.33
C GLN A 387 -9.86 -8.20 -2.88
N HIS A 388 -9.35 -7.62 -1.79
CA HIS A 388 -7.99 -7.86 -1.29
C HIS A 388 -7.69 -9.34 -0.98
N ARG A 389 -8.70 -10.20 -0.93
CA ARG A 389 -8.59 -11.65 -0.70
C ARG A 389 -8.61 -12.48 -1.97
N PHE A 390 -8.81 -11.84 -3.13
CA PHE A 390 -8.80 -12.50 -4.44
C PHE A 390 -7.63 -12.00 -5.29
N GLY A 391 -6.97 -12.91 -5.99
CA GLY A 391 -6.00 -12.53 -7.01
C GLY A 391 -6.68 -11.93 -8.26
N VAL A 392 -5.99 -11.01 -8.94
CA VAL A 392 -6.45 -10.40 -10.21
C VAL A 392 -6.92 -11.45 -11.21
N LYS A 393 -6.16 -12.55 -11.38
CA LYS A 393 -6.50 -13.66 -12.28
C LYS A 393 -7.82 -14.37 -11.94
N GLN A 394 -8.28 -14.35 -10.69
CA GLN A 394 -9.56 -14.98 -10.33
C GLN A 394 -10.74 -14.11 -10.75
N ARG A 395 -10.60 -12.79 -10.65
CA ARG A 395 -11.60 -11.82 -11.13
C ARG A 395 -11.74 -11.90 -12.65
N GLU A 396 -10.62 -11.86 -13.37
CA GLU A 396 -10.59 -12.01 -14.83
C GLU A 396 -11.30 -13.28 -15.27
N ARG A 397 -10.99 -14.42 -14.67
CA ARG A 397 -11.65 -15.70 -14.98
C ARG A 397 -13.17 -15.68 -14.78
N LEU A 398 -13.69 -14.92 -13.82
CA LEU A 398 -15.13 -14.79 -13.63
C LEU A 398 -15.74 -13.85 -14.70
N THR A 399 -15.04 -12.77 -15.01
CA THR A 399 -15.43 -11.85 -16.08
C THR A 399 -15.45 -12.54 -17.45
N ASP A 400 -14.46 -13.39 -17.72
CA ASP A 400 -14.37 -14.18 -18.96
C ASP A 400 -15.49 -15.22 -19.15
N LYS A 401 -16.34 -15.44 -18.12
CA LYS A 401 -17.52 -16.30 -18.22
C LYS A 401 -18.71 -15.64 -18.92
N GLY A 402 -18.70 -14.32 -19.03
CA GLY A 402 -19.72 -13.54 -19.76
C GLY A 402 -19.14 -12.88 -20.99
N ASP A 403 -19.99 -12.33 -21.83
CA ASP A 403 -19.61 -11.53 -22.98
C ASP A 403 -19.49 -10.05 -22.56
N GLU A 404 -18.29 -9.63 -22.14
CA GLU A 404 -18.03 -8.26 -21.66
C GLU A 404 -18.99 -7.78 -20.54
N PRO A 405 -19.15 -8.53 -19.42
CA PRO A 405 -20.10 -8.17 -18.37
C PRO A 405 -19.69 -6.89 -17.65
N HIS A 406 -20.66 -6.18 -17.09
CA HIS A 406 -20.41 -5.11 -16.13
C HIS A 406 -19.68 -5.68 -14.90
N THR A 407 -18.71 -4.97 -14.39
CA THR A 407 -17.90 -5.42 -13.25
C THR A 407 -18.01 -4.41 -12.11
N MET A 408 -18.41 -4.91 -10.93
CA MET A 408 -18.41 -4.17 -9.69
C MET A 408 -17.49 -4.85 -8.69
N VAL A 409 -16.60 -4.09 -8.12
CA VAL A 409 -15.70 -4.54 -7.06
C VAL A 409 -16.08 -3.83 -5.77
N MET A 410 -16.24 -4.56 -4.67
CA MET A 410 -16.51 -3.98 -3.36
C MET A 410 -15.32 -4.18 -2.43
N SER A 411 -15.02 -3.16 -1.63
CA SER A 411 -13.99 -3.22 -0.60
C SER A 411 -14.45 -2.59 0.69
N ALA A 412 -14.26 -3.31 1.81
CA ALA A 412 -14.45 -2.79 3.15
C ALA A 412 -13.16 -2.23 3.75
N THR A 413 -12.00 -2.40 3.07
CA THR A 413 -10.79 -1.68 3.44
C THR A 413 -10.86 -0.27 2.88
N PRO A 414 -10.92 0.76 3.72
CA PRO A 414 -10.80 2.13 3.24
C PRO A 414 -9.37 2.34 2.76
N ILE A 415 -9.21 2.46 1.45
CA ILE A 415 -7.94 2.80 0.82
C ILE A 415 -8.01 4.29 0.51
N PRO A 416 -7.03 5.10 0.90
CA PRO A 416 -7.01 6.51 0.52
C PRO A 416 -7.22 6.69 -0.97
N ARG A 417 -8.05 7.68 -1.35
CA ARG A 417 -8.49 7.88 -2.75
C ARG A 417 -7.33 7.98 -3.73
N THR A 418 -6.26 8.61 -3.31
CA THR A 418 -5.03 8.77 -4.11
C THR A 418 -4.40 7.42 -4.44
N LEU A 419 -4.35 6.52 -3.46
CA LEU A 419 -3.81 5.18 -3.65
C LEU A 419 -4.78 4.27 -4.42
N ALA A 420 -6.07 4.41 -4.20
CA ALA A 420 -7.08 3.67 -4.94
C ALA A 420 -7.02 3.94 -6.45
N VAL A 421 -6.75 5.19 -6.86
CA VAL A 421 -6.51 5.56 -8.27
C VAL A 421 -5.29 4.85 -8.85
N ILE A 422 -4.26 4.58 -8.04
CA ILE A 422 -3.05 3.89 -8.50
C ILE A 422 -3.26 2.38 -8.60
N LEU A 423 -3.84 1.80 -7.54
CA LEU A 423 -4.01 0.34 -7.46
C LEU A 423 -5.12 -0.18 -8.38
N TYR A 424 -6.10 0.67 -8.66
CA TYR A 424 -7.30 0.32 -9.40
C TYR A 424 -7.61 1.35 -10.49
N GLY A 425 -6.58 1.87 -11.13
CA GLY A 425 -6.71 2.97 -12.10
C GLY A 425 -7.61 2.67 -13.29
N ASP A 426 -7.87 1.40 -13.53
CA ASP A 426 -8.82 0.89 -14.50
C ASP A 426 -10.28 0.92 -14.02
N LEU A 427 -10.53 1.11 -12.72
CA LEU A 427 -11.87 1.17 -12.14
C LEU A 427 -12.30 2.63 -11.90
N ASP A 428 -13.58 2.89 -12.08
CA ASP A 428 -14.21 4.10 -11.56
C ASP A 428 -14.48 3.95 -10.07
N ILE A 429 -14.23 4.98 -9.27
CA ILE A 429 -14.26 4.86 -7.81
C ILE A 429 -15.48 5.60 -7.26
N SER A 430 -16.32 4.86 -6.54
CA SER A 430 -17.42 5.37 -5.73
C SER A 430 -17.17 5.12 -4.26
N ILE A 431 -17.42 6.13 -3.43
CA ILE A 431 -17.15 6.06 -1.98
C ILE A 431 -18.44 6.22 -1.20
N VAL A 432 -18.75 5.21 -0.36
CA VAL A 432 -19.83 5.26 0.65
C VAL A 432 -19.18 5.68 1.98
N ASN A 433 -19.15 6.98 2.23
CA ASN A 433 -18.49 7.59 3.40
C ASN A 433 -19.46 7.92 4.54
N GLU A 434 -20.70 7.48 4.47
CA GLU A 434 -21.71 7.64 5.51
C GLU A 434 -22.08 6.29 6.12
N LEU A 435 -22.29 6.28 7.44
CA LEU A 435 -22.85 5.13 8.14
C LEU A 435 -24.38 5.30 8.28
N PRO A 436 -25.13 4.19 8.28
CA PRO A 436 -26.58 4.24 8.54
C PRO A 436 -26.91 4.90 9.88
N ALA A 437 -27.99 5.70 9.93
CA ALA A 437 -28.33 6.55 11.07
C ALA A 437 -28.58 5.79 12.39
N TYR A 438 -28.94 4.50 12.33
CA TYR A 438 -29.20 3.67 13.52
C TYR A 438 -27.92 3.14 14.18
N ARG A 439 -26.75 3.33 13.56
CA ARG A 439 -25.49 2.81 14.07
C ARG A 439 -24.86 3.77 15.07
N GLN A 440 -24.62 3.30 16.29
CA GLN A 440 -23.94 4.08 17.31
C GLN A 440 -22.42 4.03 17.13
N PRO A 441 -21.70 5.14 17.37
CA PRO A 441 -20.24 5.14 17.37
C PRO A 441 -19.68 4.15 18.41
N ILE A 442 -18.69 3.36 18.01
CA ILE A 442 -18.02 2.42 18.91
C ILE A 442 -17.12 3.23 19.86
N LYS A 443 -17.25 2.96 21.17
CA LYS A 443 -16.36 3.53 22.18
C LYS A 443 -15.06 2.72 22.24
N ASN A 444 -13.95 3.38 22.11
CA ASN A 444 -12.63 2.76 22.05
C ASN A 444 -11.82 3.09 23.29
N CYS A 445 -10.94 2.18 23.73
CA CYS A 445 -9.89 2.48 24.69
C CYS A 445 -8.61 1.73 24.33
N VAL A 446 -7.47 2.38 24.51
CA VAL A 446 -6.13 1.78 24.39
C VAL A 446 -5.55 1.70 25.78
N VAL A 447 -5.18 0.48 26.20
CA VAL A 447 -4.77 0.16 27.57
C VAL A 447 -3.54 -0.76 27.56
N ASP A 448 -2.83 -0.80 28.66
CA ASP A 448 -1.73 -1.75 28.90
C ASP A 448 -2.24 -3.07 29.51
N GLU A 449 -1.33 -4.01 29.72
CA GLU A 449 -1.65 -5.33 30.25
C GLU A 449 -2.18 -5.30 31.70
N ASP A 450 -1.86 -4.28 32.49
CA ASP A 450 -2.33 -4.15 33.88
C ASP A 450 -3.86 -3.94 33.92
N TYR A 451 -4.44 -3.44 32.85
CA TYR A 451 -5.90 -3.26 32.74
C TYR A 451 -6.67 -4.56 32.45
N ARG A 452 -6.01 -5.69 32.16
CA ARG A 452 -6.62 -6.96 31.71
C ARG A 452 -7.74 -7.45 32.64
N MET A 453 -7.52 -7.46 33.94
CA MET A 453 -8.53 -7.89 34.90
C MET A 453 -9.76 -6.98 34.93
N THR A 454 -9.58 -5.69 34.67
CA THR A 454 -10.68 -4.72 34.55
C THR A 454 -11.48 -4.98 33.28
N ALA A 455 -10.79 -5.27 32.16
CA ALA A 455 -11.43 -5.63 30.89
C ALA A 455 -12.28 -6.91 31.03
N TYR A 456 -11.77 -7.95 31.70
CA TYR A 456 -12.54 -9.17 31.93
C TYR A 456 -13.80 -8.93 32.79
N LYS A 457 -13.70 -8.10 33.83
CA LYS A 457 -14.89 -7.71 34.63
C LYS A 457 -15.93 -6.98 33.78
N PHE A 458 -15.48 -6.07 32.94
CA PHE A 458 -16.35 -5.34 32.01
C PHE A 458 -17.03 -6.28 31.00
N ILE A 459 -16.30 -7.22 30.40
CA ILE A 459 -16.84 -8.23 29.49
C ILE A 459 -17.92 -9.08 30.22
N LEU A 460 -17.65 -9.53 31.44
CA LEU A 460 -18.62 -10.32 32.22
C LEU A 460 -19.87 -9.51 32.57
N ASP A 461 -19.75 -8.22 32.84
CA ASP A 461 -20.88 -7.32 33.06
C ASP A 461 -21.75 -7.21 31.80
N GLU A 462 -21.17 -7.04 30.64
CA GLU A 462 -21.90 -7.02 29.36
C GLU A 462 -22.53 -8.39 29.03
N VAL A 463 -21.84 -9.49 29.31
CA VAL A 463 -22.40 -10.84 29.17
C VAL A 463 -23.60 -11.06 30.11
N SER A 464 -23.54 -10.54 31.33
CA SER A 464 -24.66 -10.61 32.28
C SER A 464 -25.91 -9.85 31.80
N LYS A 465 -25.75 -8.85 30.94
CA LYS A 465 -26.81 -8.12 30.24
C LYS A 465 -27.36 -8.85 29.02
N GLY A 466 -26.81 -10.02 28.69
CA GLY A 466 -27.20 -10.84 27.55
C GLY A 466 -26.41 -10.53 26.26
N HIS A 467 -25.38 -9.70 26.32
CA HIS A 467 -24.52 -9.39 25.19
C HIS A 467 -23.43 -10.43 25.01
N GLN A 468 -22.75 -10.41 23.85
CA GLN A 468 -21.64 -11.31 23.53
C GLN A 468 -20.34 -10.53 23.29
N ALA A 469 -19.22 -11.22 23.48
CA ALA A 469 -17.89 -10.62 23.34
C ALA A 469 -16.96 -11.44 22.44
N TYR A 470 -16.12 -10.73 21.68
CA TYR A 470 -14.93 -11.27 21.01
C TYR A 470 -13.66 -10.95 21.81
N ILE A 471 -12.76 -11.92 21.92
CA ILE A 471 -11.38 -11.70 22.35
C ILE A 471 -10.46 -12.17 21.21
N ILE A 472 -9.66 -11.26 20.67
CA ILE A 472 -8.79 -11.54 19.54
C ILE A 472 -7.34 -11.63 20.04
N CYS A 473 -6.71 -12.77 19.74
CA CYS A 473 -5.29 -13.00 20.01
C CYS A 473 -4.48 -12.86 18.71
N PRO A 474 -3.29 -12.24 18.73
CA PRO A 474 -2.43 -12.14 17.54
C PRO A 474 -1.94 -13.52 17.11
N MET A 475 -1.74 -13.70 15.80
CA MET A 475 -0.95 -14.83 15.30
C MET A 475 0.53 -14.55 15.57
N ILE A 476 1.23 -15.46 16.25
CA ILE A 476 2.68 -15.34 16.44
C ILE A 476 3.35 -15.85 15.16
N GLU A 477 4.20 -15.01 14.53
CA GLU A 477 5.05 -15.43 13.42
C GLU A 477 5.98 -16.56 13.87
N LYS A 478 6.16 -17.55 12.99
CA LYS A 478 6.90 -18.79 13.22
C LYS A 478 8.27 -18.56 13.87
N SER A 479 8.39 -18.88 15.13
CA SER A 479 9.61 -19.49 15.67
C SER A 479 9.41 -21.01 15.60
N GLU A 480 10.44 -21.78 15.25
CA GLU A 480 10.36 -23.21 14.97
C GLU A 480 9.80 -24.10 16.13
N ASP A 481 9.56 -23.52 17.30
CA ASP A 481 9.13 -24.21 18.52
C ASP A 481 7.76 -23.78 19.11
N ASN A 482 7.04 -22.78 18.57
CA ASN A 482 5.74 -22.35 19.11
C ASN A 482 4.62 -22.51 18.08
N ASP A 483 3.70 -23.42 18.39
CA ASP A 483 2.50 -23.67 17.59
C ASP A 483 1.43 -22.61 17.90
N GLU A 484 0.96 -21.88 16.87
CA GLU A 484 -0.15 -20.90 16.93
C GLU A 484 -1.41 -21.46 17.66
N LEU A 485 -1.55 -22.77 17.67
CA LEU A 485 -2.61 -23.50 18.35
C LEU A 485 -2.50 -23.38 19.87
N SER A 486 -1.29 -23.46 20.39
CA SER A 486 -1.06 -23.46 21.84
C SER A 486 -1.48 -22.16 22.48
N ASP A 487 -1.33 -21.03 21.80
CA ASP A 487 -1.58 -19.71 22.37
C ASP A 487 -3.08 -19.40 22.55
N VAL A 488 -3.92 -19.66 21.53
CA VAL A 488 -5.38 -19.43 21.65
C VAL A 488 -6.02 -20.43 22.61
N ILE A 489 -5.59 -21.68 22.60
CA ILE A 489 -6.10 -22.72 23.49
C ILE A 489 -5.69 -22.42 24.92
N SER A 490 -4.39 -22.18 25.18
CA SER A 490 -3.87 -21.87 26.51
C SER A 490 -4.49 -20.59 27.09
N TYR A 491 -4.64 -19.55 26.26
CA TYR A 491 -5.34 -18.33 26.65
C TYR A 491 -6.79 -18.61 27.04
N THR A 492 -7.48 -19.46 26.26
CA THR A 492 -8.88 -19.83 26.57
C THR A 492 -8.99 -20.60 27.86
N GLU A 493 -8.07 -21.55 28.12
CA GLU A 493 -8.03 -22.32 29.35
C GLU A 493 -7.74 -21.44 30.59
N GLU A 494 -6.80 -20.50 30.45
CA GLU A 494 -6.52 -19.50 31.46
C GLU A 494 -7.74 -18.61 31.76
N LEU A 495 -8.38 -18.08 30.69
CA LEU A 495 -9.58 -17.28 30.82
C LEU A 495 -10.69 -18.05 31.53
N VAL A 496 -10.98 -19.29 31.12
CA VAL A 496 -11.99 -20.15 31.75
C VAL A 496 -11.66 -20.40 33.21
N SER A 497 -10.40 -20.63 33.57
CA SER A 497 -9.94 -20.78 34.95
C SER A 497 -10.21 -19.53 35.80
N LEU A 498 -10.02 -18.34 35.24
CA LEU A 498 -10.22 -17.05 35.90
C LEU A 498 -11.69 -16.67 36.07
N ILE A 499 -12.53 -16.90 35.05
CA ILE A 499 -13.92 -16.50 35.09
C ILE A 499 -14.87 -17.59 35.65
N GLY A 500 -14.42 -18.84 35.66
CA GLY A 500 -15.26 -19.98 36.06
C GLY A 500 -16.49 -20.19 35.16
N ASN A 501 -17.61 -20.58 35.75
CA ASN A 501 -18.85 -20.85 35.04
C ASN A 501 -19.71 -19.59 34.76
N LYS A 502 -19.14 -18.37 34.78
CA LYS A 502 -19.87 -17.12 34.61
C LYS A 502 -20.24 -16.83 33.16
N ALA A 503 -19.53 -17.45 32.19
CA ALA A 503 -19.77 -17.30 30.78
C ALA A 503 -19.40 -18.56 30.00
N ARG A 504 -20.09 -18.82 28.89
CA ARG A 504 -19.82 -19.93 27.98
C ARG A 504 -18.75 -19.48 26.99
N VAL A 505 -17.52 -19.99 27.12
CA VAL A 505 -16.37 -19.64 26.30
C VAL A 505 -16.09 -20.73 25.28
N ARG A 506 -15.79 -20.34 24.06
CA ARG A 506 -15.24 -21.21 23.00
C ARG A 506 -14.09 -20.50 22.29
N TYR A 507 -13.25 -21.27 21.64
CA TYR A 507 -12.17 -20.75 20.81
C TYR A 507 -12.35 -21.10 19.33
N LEU A 508 -11.76 -20.28 18.46
CA LEU A 508 -11.78 -20.44 17.01
C LEU A 508 -10.40 -20.09 16.43
N HIS A 509 -9.84 -20.96 15.59
CA HIS A 509 -8.55 -20.69 14.93
C HIS A 509 -8.48 -21.19 13.50
N GLY A 510 -7.49 -20.70 12.73
CA GLY A 510 -7.34 -20.93 11.29
C GLY A 510 -7.20 -22.41 10.89
N LYS A 511 -6.57 -23.25 11.72
CA LYS A 511 -6.29 -24.66 11.42
C LYS A 511 -7.50 -25.61 11.61
N MET A 512 -8.61 -25.15 12.21
CA MET A 512 -9.84 -25.96 12.33
C MET A 512 -10.42 -26.28 10.95
N LYS A 513 -11.15 -27.41 10.85
CA LYS A 513 -11.92 -27.76 9.64
C LYS A 513 -13.04 -26.74 9.42
N ASN A 514 -13.37 -26.48 8.17
CA ASN A 514 -14.41 -25.48 7.84
C ASN A 514 -15.77 -25.81 8.45
N GLU A 515 -16.13 -27.10 8.53
CA GLU A 515 -17.38 -27.55 9.16
C GLU A 515 -17.43 -27.21 10.65
N GLU A 516 -16.33 -27.37 11.38
CA GLU A 516 -16.21 -27.05 12.79
C GLU A 516 -16.26 -25.52 13.02
N LYS A 517 -15.53 -24.77 12.18
CA LYS A 517 -15.59 -23.30 12.22
C LYS A 517 -17.01 -22.77 12.02
N ASN A 518 -17.70 -23.29 11.03
CA ASN A 518 -19.07 -22.90 10.74
C ASN A 518 -19.99 -23.23 11.93
N HIS A 519 -19.86 -24.43 12.50
CA HIS A 519 -20.67 -24.84 13.65
C HIS A 519 -20.46 -23.91 14.87
N ILE A 520 -19.20 -23.56 15.20
CA ILE A 520 -18.90 -22.64 16.31
C ILE A 520 -19.50 -21.24 16.02
N MET A 521 -19.39 -20.76 14.79
CA MET A 521 -19.93 -19.46 14.42
C MET A 521 -21.46 -19.44 14.44
N ASP A 522 -22.12 -20.53 14.02
CA ASP A 522 -23.58 -20.68 14.11
C ASP A 522 -24.05 -20.73 15.58
N GLU A 523 -23.32 -21.42 16.46
CA GLU A 523 -23.59 -21.42 17.90
C GLU A 523 -23.40 -20.04 18.53
N PHE A 524 -22.37 -19.28 18.11
CA PHE A 524 -22.16 -17.93 18.57
C PHE A 524 -23.25 -16.99 18.08
N ALA A 525 -23.64 -17.07 16.81
CA ALA A 525 -24.74 -16.29 16.25
C ALA A 525 -26.09 -16.61 16.92
N ALA A 526 -26.31 -17.88 17.34
CA ALA A 526 -27.49 -18.32 18.08
C ALA A 526 -27.43 -18.02 19.59
N CYS A 527 -26.49 -17.21 20.07
CA CYS A 527 -26.29 -16.84 21.47
C CYS A 527 -26.06 -18.04 22.41
N ARG A 528 -25.53 -19.17 21.90
CA ARG A 528 -25.14 -20.33 22.71
C ARG A 528 -23.71 -20.23 23.27
N ILE A 529 -22.93 -19.31 22.76
CA ILE A 529 -21.59 -18.95 23.23
C ILE A 529 -21.63 -17.47 23.62
N ASP A 530 -21.07 -17.12 24.78
CA ASP A 530 -21.06 -15.75 25.31
C ASP A 530 -19.77 -15.03 24.94
N ILE A 531 -18.63 -15.73 25.00
CA ILE A 531 -17.30 -15.20 24.68
C ILE A 531 -16.64 -16.10 23.65
N LEU A 532 -16.26 -15.53 22.52
CA LEU A 532 -15.50 -16.20 21.46
C LEU A 532 -14.06 -15.69 21.44
N VAL A 533 -13.11 -16.55 21.83
CA VAL A 533 -11.67 -16.30 21.72
C VAL A 533 -11.20 -16.72 20.34
N SER A 534 -10.56 -15.85 19.58
CA SER A 534 -10.18 -16.17 18.21
C SER A 534 -8.88 -15.52 17.77
N THR A 535 -8.26 -16.09 16.73
CA THR A 535 -7.26 -15.38 15.93
C THR A 535 -7.95 -14.42 14.95
N THR A 536 -7.20 -13.79 14.03
CA THR A 536 -7.71 -12.91 12.98
C THR A 536 -8.74 -13.56 12.03
N VAL A 537 -9.01 -14.86 12.17
CA VAL A 537 -10.00 -15.59 11.34
C VAL A 537 -11.39 -14.97 11.40
N VAL A 538 -11.75 -14.26 12.48
CA VAL A 538 -13.02 -13.51 12.63
C VAL A 538 -13.10 -12.28 11.70
N GLU A 539 -11.99 -11.83 11.09
CA GLU A 539 -12.05 -10.78 10.05
C GLU A 539 -13.01 -11.15 8.91
N VAL A 540 -13.40 -12.42 8.78
CA VAL A 540 -14.19 -12.91 7.66
C VAL A 540 -15.66 -13.02 7.97
N GLY A 541 -16.40 -11.96 7.70
CA GLY A 541 -17.77 -11.98 7.17
C GLY A 541 -18.95 -12.28 8.09
N VAL A 542 -18.81 -12.81 9.30
CA VAL A 542 -19.98 -13.17 10.10
C VAL A 542 -20.57 -11.96 10.81
N ASN A 543 -21.87 -11.76 10.60
CA ASN A 543 -22.63 -10.71 11.28
C ASN A 543 -23.26 -11.26 12.57
N VAL A 544 -22.78 -10.79 13.74
CA VAL A 544 -23.37 -11.10 15.04
C VAL A 544 -23.80 -9.79 15.71
N PRO A 545 -25.06 -9.36 15.51
CA PRO A 545 -25.55 -8.08 16.03
C PRO A 545 -25.48 -7.94 17.54
N ASN A 546 -25.54 -9.06 18.27
CA ASN A 546 -25.49 -9.12 19.73
C ASN A 546 -24.07 -9.02 20.33
N ALA A 547 -23.02 -9.09 19.50
CA ALA A 547 -21.65 -8.91 19.96
C ALA A 547 -21.34 -7.41 20.12
N THR A 548 -21.28 -6.95 21.37
CA THR A 548 -21.08 -5.54 21.71
C THR A 548 -19.67 -5.23 22.20
N VAL A 549 -18.90 -6.23 22.63
CA VAL A 549 -17.54 -6.02 23.13
C VAL A 549 -16.54 -6.73 22.25
N MET A 550 -15.46 -6.04 21.93
CA MET A 550 -14.26 -6.62 21.32
C MET A 550 -13.03 -6.23 22.13
N MET A 551 -12.26 -7.21 22.56
CA MET A 551 -10.97 -7.03 23.18
C MET A 551 -9.89 -7.60 22.25
N ILE A 552 -8.84 -6.85 21.98
CA ILE A 552 -7.74 -7.27 21.10
C ILE A 552 -6.45 -7.26 21.92
N GLU A 553 -5.89 -8.44 22.12
CA GLU A 553 -4.63 -8.66 22.81
C GLU A 553 -3.44 -8.29 21.90
N ASN A 554 -2.40 -7.69 22.49
CA ASN A 554 -1.20 -7.26 21.79
C ASN A 554 -1.53 -6.46 20.52
N ALA A 555 -2.41 -5.47 20.63
CA ALA A 555 -2.89 -4.66 19.53
C ALA A 555 -1.75 -3.93 18.78
N ASP A 556 -0.62 -3.70 19.45
CA ASP A 556 0.60 -3.12 18.87
C ASP A 556 1.21 -3.97 17.74
N ARG A 557 0.89 -5.27 17.67
CA ARG A 557 1.38 -6.18 16.62
C ARG A 557 0.53 -6.15 15.35
N PHE A 558 -0.65 -5.56 15.39
CA PHE A 558 -1.56 -5.48 14.25
C PHE A 558 -1.37 -4.17 13.45
N GLY A 559 -1.70 -4.20 12.17
CA GLY A 559 -1.90 -2.99 11.37
C GLY A 559 -3.14 -2.21 11.79
N LEU A 560 -3.12 -0.88 11.72
CA LEU A 560 -4.29 -0.07 12.06
C LEU A 560 -5.51 -0.40 11.18
N ALA A 561 -5.29 -0.71 9.91
CA ALA A 561 -6.35 -1.16 9.00
C ALA A 561 -6.99 -2.47 9.46
N SER A 562 -6.19 -3.47 9.89
CA SER A 562 -6.72 -4.73 10.43
C SER A 562 -7.46 -4.52 11.75
N LEU A 563 -6.93 -3.68 12.66
CA LEU A 563 -7.61 -3.32 13.91
C LEU A 563 -8.96 -2.64 13.63
N HIS A 564 -9.02 -1.76 12.65
CA HIS A 564 -10.25 -1.12 12.23
C HIS A 564 -11.26 -2.11 11.65
N GLN A 565 -10.83 -3.08 10.83
CA GLN A 565 -11.70 -4.14 10.30
C GLN A 565 -12.24 -5.04 11.42
N LEU A 566 -11.41 -5.44 12.37
CA LEU A 566 -11.83 -6.20 13.56
C LEU A 566 -12.85 -5.40 14.36
N ARG A 567 -12.57 -4.13 14.69
CA ARG A 567 -13.52 -3.24 15.37
C ARG A 567 -14.88 -3.18 14.65
N GLY A 568 -14.87 -3.17 13.33
CA GLY A 568 -16.09 -3.15 12.49
C GLY A 568 -16.96 -4.42 12.61
N ARG A 569 -16.48 -5.48 13.29
CA ARG A 569 -17.26 -6.71 13.54
C ARG A 569 -18.28 -6.55 14.68
N ILE A 570 -18.11 -5.56 15.52
CA ILE A 570 -19.08 -5.16 16.56
C ILE A 570 -19.83 -3.89 16.13
N GLY A 571 -20.83 -3.47 16.92
CA GLY A 571 -21.61 -2.26 16.65
C GLY A 571 -22.56 -2.41 15.45
N ARG A 572 -23.08 -3.60 15.20
CA ARG A 572 -24.06 -3.88 14.14
C ARG A 572 -25.50 -3.97 14.65
N GLY A 573 -25.68 -3.98 15.96
CA GLY A 573 -26.96 -3.88 16.63
C GLY A 573 -27.26 -2.46 17.10
N GLY A 574 -28.39 -2.27 17.78
CA GLY A 574 -28.78 -0.98 18.38
C GLY A 574 -28.08 -0.65 19.72
N ALA A 575 -27.39 -1.61 20.32
CA ALA A 575 -26.70 -1.43 21.60
C ALA A 575 -25.33 -0.75 21.44
N GLN A 576 -24.94 0.03 22.47
CA GLN A 576 -23.61 0.63 22.51
C GLN A 576 -22.53 -0.46 22.51
N SER A 577 -21.54 -0.29 21.64
CA SER A 577 -20.44 -1.24 21.52
C SER A 577 -19.09 -0.64 21.95
N TYR A 578 -18.18 -1.52 22.39
CA TYR A 578 -16.91 -1.15 23.02
C TYR A 578 -15.75 -1.96 22.43
N CYS A 579 -14.67 -1.29 22.07
CA CYS A 579 -13.45 -1.94 21.59
C CYS A 579 -12.27 -1.62 22.50
N ILE A 580 -11.63 -2.65 23.06
CA ILE A 580 -10.51 -2.55 23.98
C ILE A 580 -9.25 -3.02 23.23
N PHE A 581 -8.32 -2.10 22.98
CA PHE A 581 -7.03 -2.40 22.39
C PHE A 581 -5.99 -2.53 23.50
N MET A 582 -5.56 -3.76 23.77
CA MET A 582 -4.55 -4.05 24.77
C MET A 582 -3.18 -4.08 24.14
N SER A 583 -2.23 -3.31 24.67
CA SER A 583 -0.88 -3.21 24.15
C SER A 583 0.12 -3.85 25.10
N GLY A 584 0.94 -4.79 24.60
CA GLY A 584 2.10 -5.31 25.29
C GLY A 584 3.32 -4.39 25.20
N ASN A 585 3.29 -3.40 24.29
CA ASN A 585 4.35 -2.43 24.09
C ASN A 585 3.92 -1.03 24.54
N THR A 586 4.51 -0.55 25.63
CA THR A 586 4.23 0.76 26.23
C THR A 586 5.12 1.89 25.68
N SER A 587 5.88 1.66 24.58
CA SER A 587 6.67 2.71 23.96
C SER A 587 5.76 3.84 23.47
N LYS A 588 6.26 5.08 23.55
CA LYS A 588 5.51 6.27 23.12
C LYS A 588 5.00 6.14 21.68
N GLU A 589 5.82 5.61 20.78
CA GLU A 589 5.50 5.43 19.36
C GLU A 589 4.37 4.41 19.15
N ALA A 590 4.38 3.28 19.87
CA ALA A 590 3.32 2.27 19.81
C ALA A 590 1.99 2.82 20.33
N MET A 591 2.02 3.54 21.45
CA MET A 591 0.83 4.14 22.05
C MET A 591 0.26 5.28 21.20
N GLU A 592 1.10 6.15 20.63
CA GLU A 592 0.67 7.21 19.70
C GLU A 592 -0.01 6.60 18.47
N ARG A 593 0.53 5.51 17.92
CA ARG A 593 -0.06 4.80 16.79
C ARG A 593 -1.44 4.24 17.14
N LEU A 594 -1.59 3.52 18.23
CA LEU A 594 -2.86 2.95 18.65
C LEU A 594 -3.89 4.04 19.02
N ASN A 595 -3.43 5.19 19.51
CA ASN A 595 -4.30 6.28 19.90
C ASN A 595 -5.06 6.93 18.72
N ILE A 596 -4.61 6.68 17.49
CA ILE A 596 -5.36 7.05 16.27
C ILE A 596 -6.73 6.39 16.26
N LEU A 597 -6.83 5.12 16.71
CA LEU A 597 -8.08 4.38 16.81
C LEU A 597 -9.02 4.94 17.90
N ASN A 598 -8.45 5.57 18.92
CA ASN A 598 -9.21 6.24 19.98
C ASN A 598 -9.85 7.54 19.48
N THR A 599 -9.14 8.26 18.61
CA THR A 599 -9.54 9.61 18.15
C THR A 599 -10.43 9.58 16.92
N SER A 600 -10.47 8.45 16.17
CA SER A 600 -11.25 8.35 14.93
C SER A 600 -11.95 7.00 14.78
N ASN A 601 -13.21 7.06 14.35
CA ASN A 601 -13.97 5.92 13.87
C ASN A 601 -14.01 5.88 12.33
N ASP A 602 -13.45 6.87 11.64
CA ASP A 602 -13.39 6.95 10.18
C ASP A 602 -12.24 6.08 9.66
N GLY A 603 -12.57 5.03 8.93
CA GLY A 603 -11.61 4.10 8.38
C GLY A 603 -10.68 4.72 7.33
N PHE A 604 -11.14 5.71 6.54
CA PHE A 604 -10.29 6.39 5.56
C PHE A 604 -9.20 7.22 6.26
N LYS A 605 -9.57 7.92 7.33
CA LYS A 605 -8.61 8.68 8.14
C LYS A 605 -7.60 7.77 8.83
N ILE A 606 -8.06 6.62 9.37
CA ILE A 606 -7.19 5.64 10.01
C ILE A 606 -6.21 5.04 9.00
N ALA A 607 -6.67 4.70 7.79
CA ALA A 607 -5.82 4.17 6.73
C ALA A 607 -4.79 5.20 6.24
N GLU A 608 -5.16 6.48 6.16
CA GLU A 608 -4.25 7.56 5.80
C GLU A 608 -3.13 7.74 6.86
N GLU A 609 -3.48 7.69 8.14
CA GLU A 609 -2.51 7.78 9.23
C GLU A 609 -1.62 6.52 9.33
N ASP A 610 -2.17 5.30 9.13
CA ASP A 610 -1.37 4.06 9.08
C ASP A 610 -0.32 4.12 7.94
N MET A 611 -0.72 4.67 6.79
CA MET A 611 0.18 4.89 5.66
C MET A 611 1.31 5.88 5.97
N LYS A 612 1.00 6.99 6.64
CA LYS A 612 2.02 7.97 7.04
C LYS A 612 3.06 7.37 7.98
N LEU A 613 2.64 6.47 8.87
CA LEU A 613 3.52 5.84 9.87
C LEU A 613 4.39 4.72 9.31
N ARG A 614 3.86 3.90 8.40
CA ARG A 614 4.56 2.70 7.88
C ARG A 614 5.32 2.93 6.59
N GLY A 615 4.98 3.96 5.84
CA GLY A 615 5.41 4.12 4.46
C GLY A 615 4.68 3.18 3.47
N PRO A 616 4.81 3.43 2.15
CA PRO A 616 3.99 2.76 1.12
C PRO A 616 4.32 1.27 0.91
N GLY A 617 5.56 0.86 1.20
CA GLY A 617 6.08 -0.46 0.85
C GLY A 617 5.51 -1.62 1.66
N ASP A 618 5.07 -1.39 2.89
CA ASP A 618 4.67 -2.44 3.83
C ASP A 618 3.14 -2.62 3.92
N VAL A 619 2.36 -1.62 3.50
CA VAL A 619 0.90 -1.63 3.72
C VAL A 619 0.16 -2.56 2.76
N PHE A 620 0.70 -2.82 1.55
CA PHE A 620 -0.04 -3.52 0.49
C PHE A 620 0.69 -4.70 -0.15
N GLY A 621 1.83 -5.14 0.42
CA GLY A 621 2.57 -6.24 -0.21
C GLY A 621 3.12 -5.91 -1.61
N ILE A 622 3.17 -4.62 -1.98
CA ILE A 622 3.67 -4.15 -3.29
C ILE A 622 5.10 -4.66 -3.54
N ARG A 623 5.87 -4.88 -2.47
CA ARG A 623 7.18 -5.54 -2.57
C ARG A 623 7.11 -7.01 -2.97
N GLN A 624 5.96 -7.69 -2.78
CA GLN A 624 5.80 -9.10 -3.15
C GLN A 624 5.27 -9.28 -4.57
N SER A 625 4.55 -8.30 -5.13
CA SER A 625 4.01 -8.36 -6.49
C SER A 625 4.95 -7.82 -7.57
N GLY A 626 6.03 -7.12 -7.22
CA GLY A 626 7.12 -6.74 -8.16
C GLY A 626 6.79 -5.66 -9.21
N GLU A 627 5.59 -5.10 -9.25
CA GLU A 627 5.08 -4.48 -10.48
C GLU A 627 4.86 -2.97 -10.47
N MET A 628 5.03 -2.24 -9.35
CA MET A 628 4.92 -0.76 -9.37
C MET A 628 5.96 -0.08 -8.48
N ALA A 629 7.18 0.03 -8.97
CA ALA A 629 8.19 0.87 -8.33
C ALA A 629 8.40 2.15 -9.14
N PHE A 630 7.94 3.30 -8.65
CA PHE A 630 8.40 4.59 -9.13
C PHE A 630 9.88 4.77 -8.75
N ASN A 631 10.65 5.40 -9.62
CA ASN A 631 12.09 5.55 -9.37
C ASN A 631 12.41 6.70 -8.40
N ILE A 632 11.58 7.74 -8.39
CA ILE A 632 11.79 8.96 -7.60
C ILE A 632 10.55 9.39 -6.83
N GLY A 633 9.34 9.10 -7.35
CA GLY A 633 8.07 9.43 -6.73
C GLY A 633 7.77 8.54 -5.52
N ASP A 634 7.33 9.14 -4.44
CA ASP A 634 6.76 8.47 -3.28
C ASP A 634 5.26 8.72 -3.26
N ILE A 635 4.47 7.65 -3.41
CA ILE A 635 3.00 7.74 -3.51
C ILE A 635 2.38 8.49 -2.32
N ILE A 636 2.98 8.42 -1.16
CA ILE A 636 2.48 9.04 0.07
C ILE A 636 3.10 10.40 0.28
N GLY A 637 4.42 10.45 0.23
CA GLY A 637 5.14 11.71 0.44
C GLY A 637 4.83 12.76 -0.63
N ASP A 638 4.44 12.32 -1.83
CA ASP A 638 4.14 13.16 -2.98
C ASP A 638 2.66 13.07 -3.41
N ALA A 639 1.74 12.74 -2.49
CA ALA A 639 0.31 12.55 -2.79
C ALA A 639 -0.36 13.81 -3.39
N ASP A 640 0.11 15.00 -3.04
CA ASP A 640 -0.31 16.28 -3.61
C ASP A 640 0.08 16.39 -5.09
N ILE A 641 1.28 15.94 -5.47
CA ILE A 641 1.73 15.93 -6.87
C ILE A 641 0.92 14.92 -7.68
N LEU A 642 0.63 13.76 -7.08
CA LEU A 642 -0.20 12.74 -7.73
C LEU A 642 -1.62 13.25 -8.03
N LYS A 643 -2.24 13.92 -7.06
CA LYS A 643 -3.55 14.55 -7.25
C LYS A 643 -3.49 15.63 -8.35
N LEU A 644 -2.46 16.46 -8.32
CA LEU A 644 -2.24 17.51 -9.31
C LEU A 644 -2.11 16.92 -10.73
N THR A 645 -1.38 15.81 -10.90
CA THR A 645 -1.25 15.14 -12.21
C THR A 645 -2.57 14.60 -12.72
N ALA A 646 -3.36 13.97 -11.86
CA ALA A 646 -4.68 13.46 -12.23
C ALA A 646 -5.66 14.58 -12.64
N GLU A 647 -5.64 15.72 -11.96
CA GLU A 647 -6.41 16.91 -12.31
C GLU A 647 -5.93 17.52 -13.64
N THR A 648 -4.62 17.60 -13.83
CA THR A 648 -4.04 18.11 -15.08
C THR A 648 -4.47 17.27 -16.27
N VAL A 649 -4.39 15.92 -16.18
CA VAL A 649 -4.80 15.01 -17.26
C VAL A 649 -6.28 15.18 -17.60
N LYS A 650 -7.16 15.34 -16.60
CA LYS A 650 -8.60 15.56 -16.84
C LYS A 650 -8.90 16.82 -17.63
N CYS A 651 -8.12 17.88 -17.45
CA CYS A 651 -8.31 19.17 -18.13
C CYS A 651 -7.70 19.22 -19.53
N MET A 652 -6.97 18.18 -19.96
CA MET A 652 -6.30 18.16 -21.26
C MET A 652 -7.18 17.62 -22.38
N SER A 653 -6.97 18.13 -23.60
CA SER A 653 -7.58 17.54 -24.81
C SER A 653 -6.90 16.19 -25.15
N ASP A 654 -7.65 15.28 -25.76
CA ASP A 654 -7.15 13.94 -26.13
C ASP A 654 -5.94 14.01 -27.07
N LYS A 655 -5.90 14.98 -27.97
CA LYS A 655 -4.75 15.22 -28.84
C LYS A 655 -3.49 15.52 -28.01
N THR A 656 -3.59 16.43 -27.04
CA THR A 656 -2.46 16.83 -26.22
C THR A 656 -2.03 15.66 -25.28
N LYS A 657 -2.99 14.89 -24.75
CA LYS A 657 -2.72 13.68 -23.96
C LYS A 657 -1.87 12.67 -24.76
N ASN A 658 -2.30 12.37 -26.00
CA ASN A 658 -1.60 11.42 -26.87
C ASN A 658 -0.19 11.91 -27.23
N GLU A 659 -0.02 13.19 -27.61
CA GLU A 659 1.28 13.77 -27.90
C GLU A 659 2.24 13.71 -26.70
N CYS A 660 1.76 14.06 -25.49
CA CYS A 660 2.55 13.99 -24.26
C CYS A 660 2.92 12.55 -23.91
N TYR A 661 1.98 11.61 -24.04
CA TYR A 661 2.22 10.20 -23.76
C TYR A 661 3.28 9.60 -24.67
N ASP A 662 3.12 9.77 -25.98
CA ASP A 662 4.03 9.17 -26.97
C ASP A 662 5.44 9.75 -26.87
N ARG A 663 5.59 11.05 -26.61
CA ARG A 663 6.88 11.70 -26.42
C ARG A 663 7.50 11.34 -25.07
N GLY A 664 6.70 11.36 -24.00
CA GLY A 664 7.15 11.02 -22.65
C GLY A 664 7.58 9.56 -22.55
N ARG A 665 6.81 8.63 -23.12
CA ARG A 665 7.15 7.21 -23.20
C ARG A 665 8.49 6.98 -23.89
N LYS A 666 8.82 7.69 -24.95
CA LYS A 666 10.13 7.57 -25.61
C LYS A 666 11.30 7.89 -24.68
N PHE A 667 11.14 8.84 -23.77
CA PHE A 667 12.17 9.17 -22.79
C PHE A 667 12.21 8.16 -21.64
N TYR A 668 11.05 7.73 -21.14
CA TYR A 668 10.93 6.88 -19.95
C TYR A 668 10.81 5.37 -20.25
N SER A 669 10.70 4.93 -21.53
CA SER A 669 10.35 3.56 -21.94
C SER A 669 11.33 2.44 -21.54
N ARG A 670 12.56 2.74 -21.16
CA ARG A 670 13.48 1.76 -20.58
C ARG A 670 13.68 2.06 -19.09
N GLY A 671 13.29 1.13 -18.23
CA GLY A 671 13.47 1.24 -16.77
C GLY A 671 12.18 1.49 -15.99
N TYR A 672 11.08 1.85 -16.67
CA TYR A 672 9.74 1.82 -16.10
C TYR A 672 9.00 0.63 -16.70
N GLY A 673 8.42 -0.23 -15.91
CA GLY A 673 7.58 -1.36 -16.35
C GLY A 673 6.28 -0.95 -17.05
N TYR A 674 6.26 0.21 -17.74
CA TYR A 674 5.16 0.69 -18.58
C TYR A 674 5.22 0.11 -20.01
N GLY A 675 5.84 -1.08 -20.18
CA GLY A 675 5.66 -1.92 -21.36
C GLY A 675 4.31 -2.61 -21.31
N GLU A 676 3.91 -3.29 -22.37
CA GLU A 676 2.63 -3.97 -22.61
C GLU A 676 1.98 -4.71 -21.42
N ASP A 677 2.70 -4.88 -20.32
CA ASP A 677 2.29 -5.56 -19.07
C ASP A 677 1.42 -4.69 -18.12
N VAL A 678 1.19 -3.40 -18.39
CA VAL A 678 0.14 -2.62 -17.68
C VAL A 678 -1.26 -3.11 -18.08
N MET A 679 -1.36 -3.96 -19.10
CA MET A 679 -2.61 -4.63 -19.47
C MET A 679 -3.00 -5.78 -18.53
N THR A 680 -2.18 -6.15 -17.54
CA THR A 680 -2.41 -7.28 -16.61
C THR A 680 -2.50 -6.85 -15.14
N LEU A 681 -2.92 -5.62 -14.86
CA LEU A 681 -3.23 -5.15 -13.50
C LEU A 681 -4.70 -5.33 -13.16
#